data_f4a1ae4eb2a86cdf070a4bbd6c35b7c6
#
_entry.id   f4a1ae4eb2a86cdf070a4bbd6c35b7c6
#
_cell.length_a   1.000
_cell.length_b   1.000
_cell.length_c   1.000
_cell.angle_alpha   90.00
_cell.angle_beta   90.00
_cell.angle_gamma   90.00
#
_symmetry.space_group_name_H-M   'P 1'
#
loop_
_entity.id
_entity.type
_entity.pdbx_description
1 polymer ?
#
loop_
_entity_poly.entity_id
_entity_poly.type
_entity_poly.pdbx_seq_one_letter_code
_entity_poly.pdbx_strand_id
1 'polypeptide(L)'
;MANQSPQNRPNGNNNNDNRNGDRRRFSILTILIIAVAVTLLFNSLLSNVFSAGEKQVTYDAFLSAVETDAISQVEIQSDRIQFLRRDEMALPKSQRTVYYTGLLPNVDLTSLISTLEDNRVEFSGEIVENSTFTFLFSWVLFPLLMLALLSLLMRFIISRSGGGAGGFGAIGSIGKSKAKVYMEKETGVTFRDVAGQDEAKESLVEIIDFLHNPQKYAAIGAKLPKGALLVGSPGTGKTLLAKAVAGEARVPFFSISGSDFVEMFVGVGASRVRDLFQEASKVAPAIIFIDEIDAIGRSRDSRLGGNDEREQTLNQLLAEIDGFDSSKGVVILAATNRPEILDKALLRAGRFDRRIIVDRPNLEGRYQTLLVHTRNIRLAEDVDLKKIAQATAGAVGADLANLVNEAALRAVRMGRQTVNQEDLLTSFEVVIAGTEKKGTVLTDIEKRIVAYHEVGHALVAALQKHTQPVSKITIVPHTSGALGYTMQMPEEEKYLNSRDELLVELRTMLGGRAAEQTVFGIETTGASNDIERATDLARKMVMQYGMSDRIGLMALTTKGNEYLDGQSYTDCAQTTAAAADEEVRKLLNDSYDQAKKILTENRGLLDEVALYLLQKETITGDELMQYVDADKRLRGSKQETLPEAEA
;
A
#
# COMPACT_ATOMS: atom_id res chain seq x y z
N MET A 1 -11.63 -49.42 -54.97
CA MET A 1 -12.22 -50.49 -54.16
C MET A 1 -12.48 -49.85 -52.82
N ALA A 2 -13.67 -49.29 -52.58
CA ALA A 2 -14.84 -49.90 -51.96
C ALA A 2 -14.48 -50.34 -50.52
N ASN A 3 -15.07 -49.94 -49.40
CA ASN A 3 -16.48 -49.67 -49.13
C ASN A 3 -16.61 -49.16 -47.66
N GLN A 4 -17.47 -48.16 -47.45
CA GLN A 4 -18.66 -48.17 -46.61
C GLN A 4 -18.56 -47.99 -45.10
N SER A 5 -19.12 -46.91 -44.65
CA SER A 5 -19.80 -46.70 -43.35
C SER A 5 -20.94 -47.73 -43.14
N PRO A 6 -21.51 -47.88 -41.91
CA PRO A 6 -22.60 -47.00 -41.52
C PRO A 6 -22.72 -46.65 -40.00
N GLN A 7 -23.28 -45.49 -39.77
CA GLN A 7 -24.33 -45.05 -38.80
C GLN A 7 -24.77 -46.03 -37.71
N ASN A 8 -24.80 -45.52 -36.46
CA ASN A 8 -26.03 -45.56 -35.66
C ASN A 8 -26.00 -44.58 -34.48
N ARG A 9 -26.97 -43.67 -34.44
CA ARG A 9 -27.47 -43.04 -33.23
C ARG A 9 -28.54 -43.94 -32.63
N PRO A 10 -28.82 -43.87 -31.29
CA PRO A 10 -30.01 -43.11 -30.88
C PRO A 10 -29.81 -42.25 -29.62
N ASN A 11 -30.37 -41.09 -29.67
CA ASN A 11 -31.28 -40.39 -28.79
C ASN A 11 -31.47 -40.96 -27.37
N GLY A 12 -31.13 -40.13 -26.40
CA GLY A 12 -31.51 -40.27 -24.99
C GLY A 12 -31.63 -38.89 -24.35
N ASN A 13 -32.79 -38.32 -24.58
CA ASN A 13 -33.29 -37.10 -23.91
C ASN A 13 -33.41 -37.37 -22.42
N ASN A 14 -32.67 -36.66 -21.57
CA ASN A 14 -32.99 -36.54 -20.15
C ASN A 14 -32.85 -35.07 -19.74
N ASN A 15 -33.96 -34.38 -19.94
CA ASN A 15 -34.31 -33.15 -19.26
C ASN A 15 -34.40 -33.47 -17.75
N ASN A 16 -33.42 -33.06 -16.99
CA ASN A 16 -33.56 -32.88 -15.56
C ASN A 16 -33.65 -31.37 -15.30
N ASP A 17 -34.87 -30.88 -15.37
CA ASP A 17 -35.28 -29.59 -14.81
C ASP A 17 -34.98 -29.57 -13.31
N ASN A 18 -33.80 -29.12 -12.95
CA ASN A 18 -33.48 -28.78 -11.56
C ASN A 18 -33.97 -27.35 -11.30
N ARG A 19 -35.26 -27.22 -11.06
CA ARG A 19 -35.87 -26.04 -10.39
C ARG A 19 -35.35 -26.00 -8.96
N ASN A 20 -34.15 -25.48 -8.76
CA ASN A 20 -33.71 -25.00 -7.46
C ASN A 20 -34.49 -23.72 -7.13
N GLY A 21 -35.60 -23.89 -6.44
CA GLY A 21 -36.29 -22.79 -5.80
C GLY A 21 -35.36 -22.05 -4.86
N ASP A 22 -35.16 -20.79 -5.16
CA ASP A 22 -34.48 -19.80 -4.33
C ASP A 22 -35.16 -19.75 -2.95
N ARG A 23 -34.74 -20.59 -2.03
CA ARG A 23 -35.10 -20.47 -0.60
C ARG A 23 -34.29 -19.30 -0.06
N ARG A 24 -34.88 -18.10 -0.11
CA ARG A 24 -34.35 -16.92 0.59
C ARG A 24 -34.16 -17.28 2.06
N ARG A 25 -32.91 -17.54 2.44
CA ARG A 25 -32.51 -17.66 3.84
C ARG A 25 -32.57 -16.25 4.43
N PHE A 26 -33.56 -15.96 5.23
CA PHE A 26 -33.61 -14.73 6.00
C PHE A 26 -32.35 -14.69 6.88
N SER A 27 -31.51 -13.70 6.66
CA SER A 27 -30.34 -13.43 7.49
C SER A 27 -30.79 -13.07 8.91
N ILE A 28 -29.98 -13.39 9.92
CA ILE A 28 -30.23 -12.97 11.33
C ILE A 28 -30.40 -11.44 11.37
N LEU A 29 -29.67 -10.71 10.54
CA LEU A 29 -29.80 -9.26 10.37
C LEU A 29 -31.20 -8.86 9.90
N THR A 30 -31.81 -9.62 8.97
CA THR A 30 -33.19 -9.37 8.48
C THR A 30 -34.22 -9.60 9.57
N ILE A 31 -34.03 -10.61 10.40
CA ILE A 31 -34.91 -10.92 11.55
C ILE A 31 -34.78 -9.81 12.60
N LEU A 32 -33.57 -9.33 12.88
CA LEU A 32 -33.34 -8.23 13.82
C LEU A 32 -33.95 -6.92 13.31
N ILE A 33 -33.84 -6.63 12.03
CA ILE A 33 -34.44 -5.44 11.38
C ILE A 33 -35.97 -5.52 11.46
N ILE A 34 -36.55 -6.69 11.20
CA ILE A 34 -38.02 -6.89 11.32
C ILE A 34 -38.50 -6.73 12.77
N ALA A 35 -37.77 -7.27 13.75
CA ALA A 35 -38.10 -7.12 15.17
C ALA A 35 -38.03 -5.64 15.61
N VAL A 36 -37.02 -4.90 15.22
CA VAL A 36 -36.87 -3.46 15.46
C VAL A 36 -38.01 -2.69 14.77
N ALA A 37 -38.31 -3.00 13.51
CA ALA A 37 -39.40 -2.35 12.77
C ALA A 37 -40.77 -2.59 13.40
N VAL A 38 -41.05 -3.81 13.85
CA VAL A 38 -42.30 -4.15 14.56
C VAL A 38 -42.38 -3.42 15.89
N THR A 39 -41.29 -3.33 16.64
CA THR A 39 -41.25 -2.61 17.92
C THR A 39 -41.47 -1.10 17.72
N LEU A 40 -40.86 -0.49 16.70
CA LEU A 40 -41.09 0.90 16.35
C LEU A 40 -42.53 1.16 15.89
N LEU A 41 -43.09 0.25 15.11
CA LEU A 41 -44.47 0.34 14.62
C LEU A 41 -45.49 0.19 15.77
N PHE A 42 -45.22 -0.70 16.71
CA PHE A 42 -46.03 -0.88 17.92
C PHE A 42 -45.97 0.36 18.82
N ASN A 43 -44.79 0.91 19.08
CA ASN A 43 -44.64 2.16 19.84
C ASN A 43 -45.36 3.33 19.15
N SER A 44 -45.25 3.45 17.81
CA SER A 44 -45.96 4.48 17.04
C SER A 44 -47.50 4.33 17.10
N LEU A 45 -48.01 3.09 17.09
CA LEU A 45 -49.44 2.83 17.27
C LEU A 45 -49.92 3.15 18.69
N LEU A 46 -49.12 2.81 19.71
CA LEU A 46 -49.43 3.13 21.10
C LEU A 46 -49.47 4.64 21.33
N SER A 47 -48.50 5.40 20.83
CA SER A 47 -48.47 6.85 20.96
C SER A 47 -49.72 7.50 20.32
N ASN A 48 -50.15 7.01 19.14
CA ASN A 48 -51.35 7.53 18.46
C ASN A 48 -52.67 7.23 19.19
N VAL A 49 -52.74 6.13 19.94
CA VAL A 49 -53.93 5.78 20.71
C VAL A 49 -54.07 6.61 21.97
N PHE A 50 -52.95 7.03 22.58
CA PHE A 50 -52.95 7.87 23.79
C PHE A 50 -53.03 9.37 23.49
N SER A 51 -52.80 9.83 22.27
CA SER A 51 -52.83 11.26 21.85
C SER A 51 -54.20 11.65 21.25
N ALA A 52 -55.20 10.82 21.30
CA ALA A 52 -56.54 11.12 20.77
C ALA A 52 -57.29 12.07 21.72
N GLY A 53 -57.20 13.38 21.46
CA GLY A 53 -57.87 14.45 22.25
C GLY A 53 -57.05 15.70 22.46
N GLU A 54 -55.83 15.79 21.95
CA GLU A 54 -54.98 16.99 22.06
C GLU A 54 -55.05 17.86 20.81
N LYS A 55 -55.24 19.19 20.98
CA LYS A 55 -55.27 20.18 19.89
C LYS A 55 -54.22 21.24 20.06
N GLN A 56 -53.34 21.33 19.06
CA GLN A 56 -52.28 22.36 19.04
C GLN A 56 -52.87 23.75 18.75
N VAL A 57 -52.43 24.75 19.49
CA VAL A 57 -52.70 26.18 19.26
C VAL A 57 -51.41 26.98 19.30
N THR A 58 -51.47 28.20 18.76
CA THR A 58 -50.31 29.11 18.80
C THR A 58 -50.14 29.71 20.20
N TYR A 59 -48.90 30.09 20.57
CA TYR A 59 -48.62 30.70 21.88
C TYR A 59 -49.36 32.02 22.08
N ASP A 60 -49.57 32.77 21.01
CA ASP A 60 -50.33 34.02 21.00
C ASP A 60 -51.81 33.79 21.28
N ALA A 61 -52.39 32.74 20.70
CA ALA A 61 -53.77 32.36 20.98
C ALA A 61 -53.97 31.82 22.43
N PHE A 62 -52.95 31.24 23.02
CA PHE A 62 -52.91 30.86 24.43
C PHE A 62 -52.93 32.12 25.33
N LEU A 63 -52.05 33.08 25.08
CA LEU A 63 -52.02 34.33 25.88
C LEU A 63 -53.33 35.09 25.78
N SER A 64 -53.91 35.23 24.59
CA SER A 64 -55.22 35.85 24.40
C SER A 64 -56.35 35.12 25.14
N ALA A 65 -56.27 33.80 25.24
CA ALA A 65 -57.22 33.01 25.99
C ALA A 65 -57.06 33.13 27.51
N VAL A 66 -55.84 33.40 28.01
CA VAL A 66 -55.56 33.74 29.41
C VAL A 66 -56.17 35.11 29.76
N GLU A 67 -55.94 36.13 28.92
CA GLU A 67 -56.42 37.51 29.12
C GLU A 67 -57.96 37.61 29.05
N THR A 68 -58.62 36.74 28.26
CA THR A 68 -60.09 36.72 28.12
C THR A 68 -60.79 35.81 29.13
N ASP A 69 -60.10 35.34 30.17
CA ASP A 69 -60.60 34.43 31.21
C ASP A 69 -61.25 33.11 30.63
N ALA A 70 -60.76 32.68 29.45
CA ALA A 70 -61.28 31.51 28.78
C ALA A 70 -60.61 30.21 29.23
N ILE A 71 -59.53 30.26 30.02
CA ILE A 71 -58.75 29.12 30.50
C ILE A 71 -59.12 28.81 31.96
N SER A 72 -59.24 27.54 32.27
CA SER A 72 -59.53 27.06 33.63
C SER A 72 -58.29 26.53 34.32
N GLN A 73 -57.52 25.69 33.63
CA GLN A 73 -56.37 25.03 34.18
C GLN A 73 -55.21 25.04 33.17
N VAL A 74 -54.00 25.24 33.66
CA VAL A 74 -52.76 25.20 32.87
C VAL A 74 -51.76 24.26 33.53
N GLU A 75 -51.15 23.40 32.73
CA GLU A 75 -50.05 22.53 33.14
C GLU A 75 -48.82 22.89 32.33
N ILE A 76 -47.75 23.32 33.03
CA ILE A 76 -46.50 23.68 32.41
C ILE A 76 -45.58 22.47 32.41
N GLN A 77 -45.27 21.96 31.21
CA GLN A 77 -44.35 20.84 30.98
C GLN A 77 -42.99 21.38 30.50
N SER A 78 -42.02 20.49 30.41
CA SER A 78 -40.63 20.86 30.03
C SER A 78 -40.50 21.37 28.58
N ASP A 79 -41.40 20.96 27.66
CA ASP A 79 -41.34 21.31 26.24
C ASP A 79 -42.59 22.04 25.73
N ARG A 80 -43.69 22.00 26.51
CA ARG A 80 -44.99 22.55 26.12
C ARG A 80 -45.82 23.01 27.31
N ILE A 81 -46.85 23.81 27.03
CA ILE A 81 -47.86 24.23 27.98
C ILE A 81 -49.17 23.57 27.56
N GLN A 82 -49.76 22.76 28.42
CA GLN A 82 -51.09 22.19 28.22
C GLN A 82 -52.14 22.99 28.99
N PHE A 83 -53.31 23.14 28.43
CA PHE A 83 -54.38 23.89 29.11
C PHE A 83 -55.77 23.39 28.75
N LEU A 84 -56.69 23.58 29.67
CA LEU A 84 -58.12 23.29 29.51
C LEU A 84 -58.91 24.57 29.47
N ARG A 85 -59.82 24.66 28.49
CA ARG A 85 -60.74 25.82 28.41
C ARG A 85 -61.89 25.68 29.39
N ARG A 86 -62.38 26.80 29.88
CA ARG A 86 -63.43 26.86 30.89
C ARG A 86 -64.79 26.33 30.39
N ASP A 87 -65.08 26.50 29.10
CA ASP A 87 -66.28 25.99 28.43
C ASP A 87 -66.33 24.47 28.36
N GLU A 88 -65.16 23.79 28.33
CA GLU A 88 -65.09 22.32 28.29
C GLU A 88 -65.11 21.65 29.68
N MET A 89 -65.03 22.41 30.77
CA MET A 89 -65.08 21.85 32.12
C MET A 89 -66.43 21.23 32.46
N ALA A 90 -67.51 21.66 31.80
CA ALA A 90 -68.87 21.07 31.96
C ALA A 90 -69.00 19.66 31.28
N LEU A 91 -68.03 19.25 30.43
CA LEU A 91 -68.07 17.98 29.74
C LEU A 91 -67.46 16.84 30.57
N PRO A 92 -67.89 15.58 30.37
CA PRO A 92 -67.24 14.43 31.00
C PRO A 92 -65.76 14.38 30.65
N LYS A 93 -64.91 13.91 31.56
CA LYS A 93 -63.45 13.84 31.37
C LYS A 93 -62.99 13.16 30.07
N SER A 94 -63.72 12.18 29.55
CA SER A 94 -63.44 11.45 28.32
C SER A 94 -63.76 12.23 27.02
N GLN A 95 -64.42 13.38 27.11
CA GLN A 95 -64.82 14.21 25.96
C GLN A 95 -64.20 15.61 25.98
N ARG A 96 -63.31 15.88 26.97
CA ARG A 96 -62.60 17.16 27.07
C ARG A 96 -61.43 17.16 26.09
N THR A 97 -61.28 18.25 25.35
CA THR A 97 -60.11 18.48 24.47
C THR A 97 -59.05 19.22 25.27
N VAL A 98 -57.86 18.60 25.34
CA VAL A 98 -56.69 19.25 25.93
C VAL A 98 -55.98 20.06 24.83
N TYR A 99 -55.80 21.36 25.08
CA TYR A 99 -55.08 22.24 24.17
C TYR A 99 -53.63 22.34 24.60
N TYR A 100 -52.68 22.40 23.64
CA TYR A 100 -51.31 22.59 23.96
C TYR A 100 -50.59 23.58 23.02
N THR A 101 -49.61 24.27 23.56
CA THR A 101 -48.69 25.13 22.81
C THR A 101 -47.27 24.87 23.21
N GLY A 102 -46.30 25.06 22.28
CA GLY A 102 -44.88 24.89 22.58
C GLY A 102 -44.37 26.01 23.50
N LEU A 103 -43.46 25.66 24.41
CA LEU A 103 -42.75 26.64 25.22
C LEU A 103 -41.71 27.32 24.33
N LEU A 104 -41.76 28.65 24.20
CA LEU A 104 -40.77 29.38 23.38
C LEU A 104 -39.40 29.42 24.09
N PRO A 105 -38.30 29.19 23.42
CA PRO A 105 -36.96 29.32 23.99
C PRO A 105 -36.74 30.76 24.52
N ASN A 106 -36.30 30.91 25.75
CA ASN A 106 -36.03 32.17 26.43
C ASN A 106 -37.27 32.99 26.86
N VAL A 107 -38.45 32.39 26.98
CA VAL A 107 -39.56 33.08 27.69
C VAL A 107 -39.26 33.10 29.18
N ASP A 108 -39.37 34.30 29.78
CA ASP A 108 -39.27 34.46 31.23
C ASP A 108 -40.53 33.84 31.87
N LEU A 109 -40.35 32.62 32.42
CA LEU A 109 -41.41 31.92 33.14
C LEU A 109 -42.01 32.74 34.28
N THR A 110 -41.25 33.66 34.86
CA THR A 110 -41.70 34.51 35.94
C THR A 110 -42.79 35.46 35.45
N SER A 111 -42.65 36.01 34.24
CA SER A 111 -43.66 36.89 33.63
C SER A 111 -44.93 36.12 33.24
N LEU A 112 -44.81 34.90 32.79
CA LEU A 112 -45.92 34.02 32.47
C LEU A 112 -46.70 33.64 33.75
N ILE A 113 -45.99 33.27 34.81
CA ILE A 113 -46.60 32.91 36.09
C ILE A 113 -47.35 34.13 36.67
N SER A 114 -46.77 35.34 36.63
CA SER A 114 -47.48 36.54 37.11
C SER A 114 -48.76 36.82 36.30
N THR A 115 -48.72 36.60 34.98
CA THR A 115 -49.92 36.77 34.12
C THR A 115 -50.99 35.75 34.44
N LEU A 116 -50.64 34.51 34.76
CA LEU A 116 -51.58 33.46 35.17
C LEU A 116 -52.19 33.73 36.55
N GLU A 117 -51.37 34.26 37.51
CA GLU A 117 -51.81 34.67 38.84
C GLU A 117 -52.78 35.85 38.77
N ASP A 118 -52.46 36.87 37.96
CA ASP A 118 -53.29 38.07 37.79
C ASP A 118 -54.67 37.71 37.21
N ASN A 119 -54.73 36.71 36.33
CA ASN A 119 -55.99 36.22 35.73
C ASN A 119 -56.64 35.07 36.52
N ARG A 120 -56.15 34.72 37.71
CA ARG A 120 -56.67 33.68 38.60
C ARG A 120 -56.82 32.30 37.91
N VAL A 121 -55.91 31.92 37.03
CA VAL A 121 -55.89 30.63 36.37
C VAL A 121 -55.12 29.65 37.26
N GLU A 122 -55.74 28.48 37.51
CA GLU A 122 -55.04 27.41 38.23
C GLU A 122 -53.90 26.84 37.37
N PHE A 123 -52.69 26.84 37.90
CA PHE A 123 -51.55 26.28 37.18
C PHE A 123 -50.80 25.27 38.04
N SER A 124 -50.25 24.25 37.38
CA SER A 124 -49.44 23.20 37.97
C SER A 124 -48.21 22.88 37.08
N GLY A 125 -47.15 22.38 37.69
CA GLY A 125 -46.02 21.84 36.97
C GLY A 125 -46.20 20.33 36.73
N GLU A 126 -45.57 19.83 35.69
CA GLU A 126 -45.52 18.41 35.38
C GLU A 126 -44.86 17.63 36.53
N ILE A 127 -45.58 16.69 37.14
CA ILE A 127 -44.96 15.70 38.03
C ILE A 127 -44.54 14.53 37.15
N VAL A 128 -43.25 14.48 36.80
CA VAL A 128 -42.69 13.35 36.06
C VAL A 128 -42.66 12.13 36.97
N GLU A 129 -43.72 11.38 37.03
CA GLU A 129 -43.68 10.02 37.57
C GLU A 129 -42.95 9.14 36.56
N ASN A 130 -41.63 9.00 36.74
CA ASN A 130 -40.88 7.96 36.07
C ASN A 130 -41.39 6.61 36.48
N SER A 131 -42.43 6.11 35.80
CA SER A 131 -42.84 4.75 35.94
C SER A 131 -41.76 3.84 35.37
N THR A 132 -40.81 3.46 36.23
CA THR A 132 -39.75 2.47 35.95
C THR A 132 -40.35 1.19 35.35
N PHE A 133 -41.63 0.92 35.66
CA PHE A 133 -42.37 -0.22 35.13
C PHE A 133 -42.72 -0.04 33.64
N THR A 134 -43.21 1.11 33.21
CA THR A 134 -43.52 1.37 31.79
C THR A 134 -42.27 1.41 30.93
N PHE A 135 -41.15 1.95 31.44
CA PHE A 135 -39.85 1.92 30.78
C PHE A 135 -39.34 0.45 30.66
N LEU A 136 -39.33 -0.31 31.77
CA LEU A 136 -38.89 -1.70 31.77
C LEU A 136 -39.77 -2.59 30.89
N PHE A 137 -41.07 -2.37 30.88
CA PHE A 137 -41.99 -3.14 30.06
C PHE A 137 -41.83 -2.84 28.58
N SER A 138 -41.80 -1.57 28.17
CA SER A 138 -41.77 -1.20 26.75
C SER A 138 -40.39 -1.37 26.11
N TRP A 139 -39.30 -1.13 26.84
CA TRP A 139 -37.94 -1.15 26.28
C TRP A 139 -37.15 -2.44 26.56
N VAL A 140 -37.50 -3.22 27.56
CA VAL A 140 -36.78 -4.45 27.95
C VAL A 140 -37.64 -5.69 27.86
N LEU A 141 -38.77 -5.72 28.56
CA LEU A 141 -39.58 -6.92 28.69
C LEU A 141 -40.33 -7.27 27.39
N PHE A 142 -40.87 -6.29 26.70
CA PHE A 142 -41.63 -6.50 25.46
C PHE A 142 -40.72 -6.98 24.30
N PRO A 143 -39.54 -6.39 24.03
CA PRO A 143 -38.61 -6.91 23.05
C PRO A 143 -38.07 -8.31 23.38
N LEU A 144 -37.85 -8.62 24.67
CA LEU A 144 -37.42 -9.94 25.12
C LEU A 144 -38.54 -10.99 24.92
N LEU A 145 -39.78 -10.63 25.20
CA LEU A 145 -40.94 -11.49 25.00
C LEU A 145 -41.21 -11.77 23.51
N MET A 146 -41.02 -10.73 22.67
CA MET A 146 -41.06 -10.86 21.20
C MET A 146 -39.95 -11.75 20.65
N LEU A 147 -38.74 -11.61 21.15
CA LEU A 147 -37.60 -12.48 20.79
C LEU A 147 -37.86 -13.94 21.21
N ALA A 148 -38.42 -14.16 22.40
CA ALA A 148 -38.83 -15.49 22.88
C ALA A 148 -39.94 -16.09 22.02
N LEU A 149 -40.95 -15.30 21.67
CA LEU A 149 -42.05 -15.74 20.80
C LEU A 149 -41.57 -16.07 19.39
N LEU A 150 -40.69 -15.22 18.83
CA LEU A 150 -40.09 -15.43 17.52
C LEU A 150 -39.18 -16.69 17.50
N SER A 151 -38.45 -16.93 18.60
CA SER A 151 -37.63 -18.14 18.75
C SER A 151 -38.48 -19.41 18.86
N LEU A 152 -39.62 -19.35 19.54
CA LEU A 152 -40.60 -20.44 19.61
C LEU A 152 -41.30 -20.70 18.27
N LEU A 153 -41.65 -19.64 17.55
CA LEU A 153 -42.21 -19.72 16.19
C LEU A 153 -41.23 -20.34 15.21
N MET A 154 -39.97 -19.93 15.28
CA MET A 154 -38.87 -20.54 14.50
C MET A 154 -38.66 -22.00 14.84
N ARG A 155 -38.69 -22.38 16.12
CA ARG A 155 -38.63 -23.79 16.53
C ARG A 155 -39.83 -24.59 15.99
N PHE A 156 -41.04 -24.02 16.02
CA PHE A 156 -42.24 -24.66 15.50
C PHE A 156 -42.21 -24.83 13.97
N ILE A 157 -41.70 -23.81 13.23
CA ILE A 157 -41.55 -23.89 11.77
C ILE A 157 -40.47 -24.92 11.40
N ILE A 158 -39.36 -24.97 12.14
CA ILE A 158 -38.26 -25.92 11.91
C ILE A 158 -38.66 -27.34 12.27
N SER A 159 -39.47 -27.53 13.33
CA SER A 159 -39.95 -28.85 13.71
C SER A 159 -41.00 -29.42 12.75
N ARG A 160 -41.76 -28.57 12.02
CA ARG A 160 -42.76 -28.98 11.05
C ARG A 160 -42.19 -29.19 9.63
N SER A 161 -40.99 -28.70 9.37
CA SER A 161 -40.26 -28.88 8.11
C SER A 161 -39.29 -30.04 8.20
N GLY A 162 -39.80 -31.25 8.38
CA GLY A 162 -39.14 -32.53 8.59
C GLY A 162 -37.73 -32.64 8.07
N GLY A 163 -36.77 -32.88 8.96
CA GLY A 163 -35.46 -33.43 8.60
C GLY A 163 -34.26 -32.67 9.15
N GLY A 164 -33.60 -33.21 10.16
CA GLY A 164 -32.19 -33.05 10.41
C GLY A 164 -31.81 -32.11 11.58
N ALA A 165 -31.50 -32.72 12.71
CA ALA A 165 -30.82 -32.11 13.85
C ALA A 165 -29.48 -31.51 13.39
N GLY A 166 -29.44 -30.19 13.13
CA GLY A 166 -28.25 -29.50 12.66
C GLY A 166 -28.20 -27.99 12.96
N GLY A 167 -29.21 -27.45 13.70
CA GLY A 167 -29.35 -25.99 13.83
C GLY A 167 -28.49 -25.32 14.92
N PHE A 168 -28.01 -26.02 15.91
CA PHE A 168 -27.18 -25.44 17.00
C PHE A 168 -25.69 -25.62 16.78
N GLY A 169 -25.26 -26.47 15.84
CA GLY A 169 -23.86 -26.62 15.44
C GLY A 169 -23.31 -25.46 14.60
N ALA A 170 -24.19 -24.64 14.01
CA ALA A 170 -23.75 -23.52 13.16
C ALA A 170 -23.26 -22.29 13.95
N ILE A 171 -23.70 -22.11 15.20
CA ILE A 171 -23.17 -21.02 16.05
C ILE A 171 -21.80 -21.39 16.64
N GLY A 172 -21.52 -22.68 16.83
CA GLY A 172 -20.19 -23.17 17.25
C GLY A 172 -19.17 -23.23 16.11
N SER A 173 -19.58 -23.03 14.84
CA SER A 173 -18.67 -23.05 13.68
C SER A 173 -18.26 -21.65 13.19
N ILE A 174 -18.77 -20.58 13.79
CA ILE A 174 -18.33 -19.21 13.48
C ILE A 174 -16.85 -19.01 13.91
N GLY A 175 -16.34 -19.77 14.86
CA GLY A 175 -14.93 -19.78 15.26
C GLY A 175 -14.02 -20.73 14.44
N LYS A 176 -14.57 -21.61 13.60
CA LYS A 176 -13.80 -22.39 12.65
C LYS A 176 -13.82 -21.71 11.29
N SER A 177 -13.12 -20.59 11.20
CA SER A 177 -12.71 -20.04 9.92
C SER A 177 -11.91 -21.12 9.21
N LYS A 178 -12.43 -21.65 8.10
CA LYS A 178 -11.60 -22.37 7.13
C LYS A 178 -10.65 -21.33 6.51
N ALA A 179 -9.64 -20.92 7.26
CA ALA A 179 -8.50 -20.27 6.67
C ALA A 179 -8.04 -21.21 5.56
N LYS A 180 -7.95 -20.73 4.35
CA LYS A 180 -7.23 -21.44 3.28
C LYS A 180 -5.77 -21.37 3.67
N VAL A 181 -5.35 -22.21 4.60
CA VAL A 181 -3.93 -22.52 4.79
C VAL A 181 -3.52 -23.23 3.52
N TYR A 182 -2.75 -22.56 2.68
CA TYR A 182 -2.21 -23.13 1.48
C TYR A 182 -1.08 -24.07 1.89
N MET A 183 -1.39 -25.36 2.03
CA MET A 183 -0.39 -26.40 2.21
C MET A 183 0.01 -26.91 0.83
N GLU A 184 1.23 -26.63 0.42
CA GLU A 184 1.89 -27.24 -0.73
C GLU A 184 2.70 -28.45 -0.21
N LYS A 185 2.34 -29.67 -0.60
CA LYS A 185 3.10 -30.86 -0.21
C LYS A 185 4.49 -30.89 -0.84
N GLU A 186 4.59 -30.40 -2.07
CA GLU A 186 5.82 -30.22 -2.83
C GLU A 186 5.73 -28.87 -3.56
N THR A 187 6.68 -28.00 -3.35
CA THR A 187 6.68 -26.66 -3.97
C THR A 187 7.15 -26.70 -5.43
N GLY A 188 7.83 -27.77 -5.85
CA GLY A 188 8.43 -27.89 -7.18
C GLY A 188 9.54 -26.87 -7.49
N VAL A 189 9.86 -25.98 -6.55
CA VAL A 189 10.87 -24.92 -6.65
C VAL A 189 12.08 -25.30 -5.80
N THR A 190 13.28 -25.16 -6.36
CA THR A 190 14.55 -25.45 -5.69
C THR A 190 15.50 -24.26 -5.76
N PHE A 191 16.66 -24.33 -5.11
CA PHE A 191 17.68 -23.29 -5.22
C PHE A 191 18.22 -23.07 -6.64
N ARG A 192 17.97 -24.01 -7.58
CA ARG A 192 18.29 -23.83 -9.01
C ARG A 192 17.39 -22.80 -9.70
N ASP A 193 16.24 -22.54 -9.14
CA ASP A 193 15.26 -21.58 -9.66
C ASP A 193 15.42 -20.20 -9.04
N VAL A 194 16.27 -20.08 -8.01
CA VAL A 194 16.66 -18.82 -7.37
C VAL A 194 18.06 -18.47 -7.85
N ALA A 195 18.18 -17.39 -8.58
CA ALA A 195 19.45 -16.88 -9.08
C ALA A 195 20.06 -15.86 -8.13
N GLY A 196 21.37 -15.85 -8.00
CA GLY A 196 22.07 -15.02 -7.03
C GLY A 196 21.71 -15.36 -5.58
N GLN A 197 21.82 -14.40 -4.67
CA GLN A 197 21.45 -14.55 -3.25
C GLN A 197 22.27 -15.63 -2.53
N ASP A 198 23.56 -15.75 -2.87
CA ASP A 198 24.36 -16.88 -2.41
C ASP A 198 24.55 -16.87 -0.91
N GLU A 199 24.73 -15.73 -0.26
CA GLU A 199 24.84 -15.58 1.18
C GLU A 199 23.53 -15.94 1.91
N ALA A 200 22.39 -15.55 1.31
CA ALA A 200 21.08 -15.91 1.84
C ALA A 200 20.82 -17.41 1.70
N LYS A 201 21.20 -18.03 0.57
CA LYS A 201 21.11 -19.47 0.36
C LYS A 201 21.99 -20.23 1.35
N GLU A 202 23.24 -19.82 1.55
CA GLU A 202 24.16 -20.45 2.50
C GLU A 202 23.57 -20.46 3.92
N SER A 203 23.03 -19.32 4.36
CA SER A 203 22.36 -19.22 5.66
C SER A 203 21.13 -20.13 5.78
N LEU A 204 20.43 -20.39 4.66
CA LEU A 204 19.24 -21.23 4.61
C LEU A 204 19.57 -22.73 4.49
N VAL A 205 20.72 -23.09 3.92
CA VAL A 205 21.22 -24.48 3.86
C VAL A 205 21.41 -25.06 5.26
N GLU A 206 21.86 -24.25 6.24
CA GLU A 206 21.93 -24.69 7.62
C GLU A 206 20.56 -25.08 8.20
N ILE A 207 19.52 -24.35 7.83
CA ILE A 207 18.14 -24.66 8.26
C ILE A 207 17.67 -25.96 7.61
N ILE A 208 18.03 -26.20 6.35
CA ILE A 208 17.71 -27.46 5.64
C ILE A 208 18.45 -28.65 6.27
N ASP A 209 19.77 -28.51 6.55
CA ASP A 209 20.54 -29.58 7.22
C ASP A 209 19.94 -29.92 8.60
N PHE A 210 19.48 -28.91 9.32
CA PHE A 210 18.79 -29.14 10.59
C PHE A 210 17.47 -29.92 10.44
N LEU A 211 16.64 -29.55 9.47
CA LEU A 211 15.38 -30.27 9.23
C LEU A 211 15.62 -31.75 8.93
N HIS A 212 16.74 -32.08 8.28
CA HIS A 212 17.12 -33.45 7.96
C HIS A 212 17.84 -34.14 9.12
N ASN A 213 18.70 -33.46 9.86
CA ASN A 213 19.63 -34.02 10.82
C ASN A 213 19.56 -33.34 12.21
N PRO A 214 18.39 -33.24 12.87
CA PRO A 214 18.26 -32.51 14.13
C PRO A 214 19.12 -33.08 15.27
N GLN A 215 19.39 -34.37 15.25
CA GLN A 215 20.20 -35.05 16.28
C GLN A 215 21.67 -34.62 16.24
N LYS A 216 22.23 -34.29 15.09
CA LYS A 216 23.60 -33.79 14.92
C LYS A 216 23.83 -32.50 15.72
N TYR A 217 22.86 -31.63 15.69
CA TYR A 217 22.92 -30.33 16.40
C TYR A 217 22.66 -30.49 17.91
N ALA A 218 21.72 -31.36 18.27
CA ALA A 218 21.44 -31.67 19.68
C ALA A 218 22.62 -32.30 20.38
N ALA A 219 23.40 -33.15 19.71
CA ALA A 219 24.58 -33.83 20.28
C ALA A 219 25.68 -32.86 20.70
N ILE A 220 25.78 -31.68 20.07
CA ILE A 220 26.78 -30.65 20.39
C ILE A 220 26.19 -29.60 21.36
N GLY A 221 24.89 -29.69 21.69
CA GLY A 221 24.17 -28.70 22.52
C GLY A 221 23.82 -27.41 21.76
N ALA A 222 23.89 -27.41 20.41
CA ALA A 222 23.50 -26.26 19.61
C ALA A 222 21.98 -26.07 19.67
N LYS A 223 21.55 -24.85 19.97
CA LYS A 223 20.14 -24.44 19.89
C LYS A 223 19.91 -23.78 18.55
N LEU A 224 19.01 -24.34 17.77
CA LEU A 224 18.65 -23.73 16.50
C LEU A 224 17.67 -22.58 16.65
N PRO A 225 17.74 -21.62 15.72
CA PRO A 225 16.73 -20.58 15.65
C PRO A 225 15.36 -21.21 15.38
N LYS A 226 14.34 -20.82 16.16
CA LYS A 226 12.96 -21.27 15.91
C LYS A 226 12.41 -20.70 14.61
N GLY A 227 12.92 -19.52 14.20
CA GLY A 227 12.51 -18.84 13.01
C GLY A 227 13.60 -17.98 12.39
N ALA A 228 13.49 -17.77 11.08
CA ALA A 228 14.30 -16.83 10.33
C ALA A 228 13.44 -15.78 9.64
N LEU A 229 13.93 -14.54 9.65
CA LEU A 229 13.28 -13.40 9.01
C LEU A 229 14.03 -13.04 7.72
N LEU A 230 13.35 -13.16 6.58
CA LEU A 230 13.84 -12.71 5.29
C LEU A 230 13.55 -11.21 5.14
N VAL A 231 14.59 -10.40 5.01
CA VAL A 231 14.49 -8.94 4.94
C VAL A 231 15.05 -8.47 3.61
N GLY A 232 14.35 -7.57 2.92
CA GLY A 232 14.87 -6.98 1.67
C GLY A 232 13.80 -6.20 0.92
N SER A 233 14.22 -5.51 -0.13
CA SER A 233 13.33 -4.71 -0.98
C SER A 233 12.21 -5.55 -1.61
N PRO A 234 11.07 -4.96 -1.98
CA PRO A 234 10.05 -5.66 -2.76
C PRO A 234 10.66 -6.23 -4.06
N GLY A 235 10.20 -7.41 -4.48
CA GLY A 235 10.64 -8.02 -5.74
C GLY A 235 12.00 -8.72 -5.72
N THR A 236 12.72 -8.78 -4.58
CA THR A 236 14.02 -9.48 -4.48
C THR A 236 13.91 -11.01 -4.43
N GLY A 237 12.68 -11.56 -4.36
CA GLY A 237 12.45 -13.00 -4.41
C GLY A 237 12.33 -13.69 -3.06
N LYS A 238 12.02 -12.99 -1.96
CA LYS A 238 11.89 -13.55 -0.61
C LYS A 238 10.93 -14.74 -0.54
N THR A 239 9.74 -14.61 -1.11
CA THR A 239 8.73 -15.67 -1.18
C THR A 239 9.19 -16.85 -2.02
N LEU A 240 9.89 -16.59 -3.15
CA LEU A 240 10.47 -17.62 -4.00
C LEU A 240 11.57 -18.39 -3.26
N LEU A 241 12.43 -17.68 -2.53
CA LEU A 241 13.49 -18.25 -1.73
C LEU A 241 12.94 -19.14 -0.60
N ALA A 242 11.87 -18.72 0.09
CA ALA A 242 11.21 -19.55 1.10
C ALA A 242 10.62 -20.84 0.51
N LYS A 243 10.00 -20.77 -0.69
CA LYS A 243 9.52 -21.94 -1.42
C LYS A 243 10.66 -22.87 -1.84
N ALA A 244 11.78 -22.30 -2.28
CA ALA A 244 12.96 -23.05 -2.66
C ALA A 244 13.58 -23.83 -1.49
N VAL A 245 13.59 -23.23 -0.29
CA VAL A 245 14.03 -23.92 0.95
C VAL A 245 13.17 -25.16 1.22
N ALA A 246 11.85 -25.01 1.13
CA ALA A 246 10.94 -26.13 1.36
C ALA A 246 11.08 -27.24 0.30
N GLY A 247 11.28 -26.86 -0.97
CA GLY A 247 11.51 -27.80 -2.06
C GLY A 247 12.84 -28.53 -1.96
N GLU A 248 13.90 -27.83 -1.55
CA GLU A 248 15.21 -28.43 -1.31
C GLU A 248 15.19 -29.35 -0.09
N ALA A 249 14.49 -28.95 0.98
CA ALA A 249 14.28 -29.77 2.17
C ALA A 249 13.27 -30.91 1.95
N ARG A 250 12.47 -30.89 0.89
CA ARG A 250 11.39 -31.85 0.58
C ARG A 250 10.39 -32.00 1.74
N VAL A 251 10.02 -30.89 2.33
CA VAL A 251 9.06 -30.84 3.45
C VAL A 251 7.81 -30.06 3.05
N PRO A 252 6.65 -30.31 3.68
CA PRO A 252 5.45 -29.55 3.48
C PRO A 252 5.65 -28.06 3.76
N PHE A 253 5.09 -27.21 2.89
CA PHE A 253 5.19 -25.77 2.96
C PHE A 253 3.81 -25.15 3.25
N PHE A 254 3.68 -24.48 4.38
CA PHE A 254 2.49 -23.75 4.77
C PHE A 254 2.71 -22.26 4.54
N SER A 255 2.02 -21.69 3.57
CA SER A 255 2.15 -20.26 3.23
C SER A 255 0.90 -19.49 3.61
N ILE A 256 1.10 -18.33 4.26
CA ILE A 256 0.05 -17.38 4.61
C ILE A 256 0.60 -15.96 4.52
N SER A 257 -0.24 -15.01 4.11
CA SER A 257 0.10 -13.58 4.21
C SER A 257 -0.23 -13.04 5.60
N GLY A 258 0.61 -12.14 6.13
CA GLY A 258 0.31 -11.42 7.36
C GLY A 258 -1.02 -10.67 7.31
N SER A 259 -1.43 -10.22 6.12
CA SER A 259 -2.73 -9.59 5.90
C SER A 259 -3.91 -10.54 6.11
N ASP A 260 -3.74 -11.86 5.87
CA ASP A 260 -4.80 -12.85 6.07
C ASP A 260 -5.17 -13.06 7.54
N PHE A 261 -4.33 -12.60 8.46
CA PHE A 261 -4.61 -12.63 9.89
C PHE A 261 -5.40 -11.41 10.37
N VAL A 262 -5.49 -10.36 9.56
CA VAL A 262 -6.20 -9.12 9.92
C VAL A 262 -7.66 -9.24 9.47
N GLU A 263 -8.56 -9.35 10.43
CA GLU A 263 -10.01 -9.48 10.19
C GLU A 263 -10.78 -8.41 10.96
N MET A 264 -12.05 -8.19 10.58
CA MET A 264 -12.91 -7.24 11.30
C MET A 264 -13.41 -7.76 12.66
N PHE A 265 -13.33 -9.07 12.89
CA PHE A 265 -13.84 -9.70 14.11
C PHE A 265 -12.70 -10.09 15.05
N VAL A 266 -12.72 -9.57 16.26
CA VAL A 266 -11.72 -9.83 17.30
C VAL A 266 -11.61 -11.33 17.59
N GLY A 267 -10.38 -11.84 17.57
CA GLY A 267 -10.04 -13.24 17.91
C GLY A 267 -10.00 -14.21 16.73
N VAL A 268 -10.48 -13.83 15.53
CA VAL A 268 -10.43 -14.70 14.34
C VAL A 268 -8.99 -14.88 13.87
N GLY A 269 -8.20 -13.80 13.82
CA GLY A 269 -6.78 -13.84 13.47
C GLY A 269 -5.97 -14.73 14.41
N ALA A 270 -6.18 -14.59 15.72
CA ALA A 270 -5.55 -15.43 16.73
C ALA A 270 -5.91 -16.92 16.59
N SER A 271 -7.17 -17.24 16.21
CA SER A 271 -7.57 -18.62 15.93
C SER A 271 -6.85 -19.20 14.71
N ARG A 272 -6.71 -18.40 13.63
CA ARG A 272 -5.98 -18.81 12.43
C ARG A 272 -4.51 -19.12 12.70
N VAL A 273 -3.86 -18.29 13.52
CA VAL A 273 -2.48 -18.55 13.96
C VAL A 273 -2.39 -19.92 14.64
N ARG A 274 -3.27 -20.18 15.61
CA ARG A 274 -3.28 -21.45 16.34
C ARG A 274 -3.53 -22.64 15.41
N ASP A 275 -4.50 -22.54 14.51
CA ASP A 275 -4.85 -23.59 13.56
C ASP A 275 -3.67 -23.90 12.62
N LEU A 276 -2.97 -22.87 12.12
CA LEU A 276 -1.79 -23.00 11.28
C LEU A 276 -0.67 -23.80 11.98
N PHE A 277 -0.33 -23.42 13.21
CA PHE A 277 0.71 -24.12 13.98
C PHE A 277 0.31 -25.55 14.33
N GLN A 278 -0.96 -25.80 14.64
CA GLN A 278 -1.46 -27.15 14.89
C GLN A 278 -1.41 -28.02 13.65
N GLU A 279 -1.80 -27.53 12.48
CA GLU A 279 -1.74 -28.29 11.22
C GLU A 279 -0.30 -28.59 10.81
N ALA A 280 0.60 -27.60 10.90
CA ALA A 280 2.02 -27.82 10.60
C ALA A 280 2.65 -28.87 11.54
N SER A 281 2.30 -28.84 12.83
CA SER A 281 2.80 -29.80 13.84
C SER A 281 2.35 -31.24 13.57
N LYS A 282 1.19 -31.45 12.93
CA LYS A 282 0.68 -32.80 12.60
C LYS A 282 1.48 -33.48 11.48
N VAL A 283 2.10 -32.68 10.60
CA VAL A 283 2.81 -33.17 9.41
C VAL A 283 4.31 -32.89 9.46
N ALA A 284 4.83 -32.59 10.64
CA ALA A 284 6.26 -32.32 10.84
C ALA A 284 7.15 -33.49 10.32
N PRO A 285 8.31 -33.21 9.67
CA PRO A 285 8.93 -31.90 9.51
C PRO A 285 8.22 -31.01 8.48
N ALA A 286 8.12 -29.69 8.73
CA ALA A 286 7.40 -28.74 7.87
C ALA A 286 7.99 -27.33 8.00
N ILE A 287 7.70 -26.49 7.00
CA ILE A 287 8.04 -25.06 7.02
C ILE A 287 6.74 -24.25 7.05
N ILE A 288 6.64 -23.32 8.02
CA ILE A 288 5.62 -22.29 8.04
C ILE A 288 6.23 -21.02 7.49
N PHE A 289 5.61 -20.43 6.47
CA PHE A 289 6.03 -19.16 5.88
C PHE A 289 4.95 -18.10 6.06
N ILE A 290 5.34 -16.98 6.65
CA ILE A 290 4.48 -15.82 6.86
C ILE A 290 5.02 -14.67 6.01
N ASP A 291 4.35 -14.39 4.89
CA ASP A 291 4.72 -13.24 4.05
C ASP A 291 4.13 -11.95 4.63
N GLU A 292 4.78 -10.82 4.36
CA GLU A 292 4.32 -9.51 4.84
C GLU A 292 4.00 -9.48 6.36
N ILE A 293 4.89 -10.04 7.17
CA ILE A 293 4.67 -10.14 8.63
C ILE A 293 4.45 -8.77 9.29
N ASP A 294 4.89 -7.71 8.67
CA ASP A 294 4.67 -6.32 9.11
C ASP A 294 3.19 -5.90 9.12
N ALA A 295 2.31 -6.62 8.44
CA ALA A 295 0.87 -6.40 8.52
C ALA A 295 0.32 -6.62 9.94
N ILE A 296 0.87 -7.58 10.69
CA ILE A 296 0.48 -7.90 12.08
C ILE A 296 1.53 -7.51 13.11
N GLY A 297 2.80 -7.46 12.71
CA GLY A 297 3.96 -7.28 13.59
C GLY A 297 4.34 -5.84 13.89
N ARG A 298 3.50 -4.85 13.63
CA ARG A 298 3.83 -3.43 13.81
C ARG A 298 4.00 -3.04 15.27
N SER A 299 5.01 -2.22 15.57
CA SER A 299 5.28 -1.65 16.89
C SER A 299 4.14 -0.76 17.42
N ARG A 300 4.00 -0.71 18.76
CA ARG A 300 2.92 -0.01 19.51
C ARG A 300 2.97 1.51 19.48
N ASP A 301 4.01 2.13 18.93
CA ASP A 301 4.24 3.57 19.01
C ASP A 301 3.31 4.45 18.15
N SER A 302 2.40 3.88 17.37
CA SER A 302 1.43 4.64 16.58
C SER A 302 0.16 4.96 17.39
N ARG A 303 0.07 6.16 17.91
CA ARG A 303 -0.93 6.74 18.83
C ARG A 303 -2.36 6.91 18.29
N LEU A 304 -2.86 6.11 17.37
CA LEU A 304 -4.24 6.20 16.89
C LEU A 304 -4.96 4.88 17.14
N GLY A 305 -5.95 4.93 18.02
CA GLY A 305 -6.72 3.80 18.53
C GLY A 305 -7.37 2.94 17.43
N GLY A 306 -7.50 1.63 17.71
CA GLY A 306 -8.27 0.69 16.90
C GLY A 306 -7.54 -0.60 16.48
N ASN A 307 -6.48 -1.02 17.20
CA ASN A 307 -5.66 -2.17 16.78
C ASN A 307 -5.72 -3.39 17.74
N ASP A 308 -6.78 -3.51 18.57
CA ASP A 308 -6.89 -4.60 19.57
C ASP A 308 -6.80 -6.00 18.93
N GLU A 309 -7.33 -6.17 17.72
CA GLU A 309 -7.28 -7.44 17.01
C GLU A 309 -5.88 -7.80 16.52
N ARG A 310 -5.16 -6.84 15.95
CA ARG A 310 -3.78 -7.07 15.49
C ARG A 310 -2.87 -7.39 16.66
N GLU A 311 -3.02 -6.67 17.79
CA GLU A 311 -2.24 -6.93 18.99
C GLU A 311 -2.55 -8.31 19.58
N GLN A 312 -3.82 -8.71 19.60
CA GLN A 312 -4.22 -10.05 20.04
C GLN A 312 -3.63 -11.14 19.14
N THR A 313 -3.65 -10.92 17.82
CA THR A 313 -3.07 -11.84 16.83
C THR A 313 -1.56 -11.93 16.97
N LEU A 314 -0.87 -10.80 17.14
CA LEU A 314 0.57 -10.76 17.40
C LEU A 314 0.92 -11.50 18.70
N ASN A 315 0.20 -11.23 19.78
CA ASN A 315 0.43 -11.91 21.06
C ASN A 315 0.21 -13.43 20.95
N GLN A 316 -0.80 -13.87 20.16
CA GLN A 316 -1.00 -15.29 19.88
C GLN A 316 0.16 -15.87 19.07
N LEU A 317 0.62 -15.16 18.02
CA LEU A 317 1.79 -15.59 17.23
C LEU A 317 3.03 -15.75 18.12
N LEU A 318 3.30 -14.77 18.99
CA LEU A 318 4.41 -14.83 19.94
C LEU A 318 4.27 -16.03 20.89
N ALA A 319 3.06 -16.30 21.39
CA ALA A 319 2.78 -17.43 22.28
C ALA A 319 2.98 -18.78 21.57
N GLU A 320 2.55 -18.91 20.30
CA GLU A 320 2.77 -20.12 19.52
C GLU A 320 4.26 -20.35 19.23
N ILE A 321 5.02 -19.29 18.86
CA ILE A 321 6.47 -19.38 18.62
C ILE A 321 7.19 -19.78 19.93
N ASP A 322 6.84 -19.16 21.06
CA ASP A 322 7.47 -19.45 22.35
C ASP A 322 7.16 -20.86 22.85
N GLY A 323 5.90 -21.29 22.71
CA GLY A 323 5.41 -22.61 23.11
C GLY A 323 5.83 -23.74 22.17
N PHE A 324 6.42 -23.39 21.03
CA PHE A 324 6.77 -24.35 19.99
C PHE A 324 8.08 -25.08 20.32
N ASP A 325 8.03 -26.40 20.21
CA ASP A 325 9.20 -27.27 20.38
C ASP A 325 9.92 -27.47 19.04
N SER A 326 11.05 -26.79 18.87
CA SER A 326 11.87 -26.89 17.66
C SER A 326 12.40 -28.31 17.38
N SER A 327 12.42 -29.20 18.40
CA SER A 327 12.84 -30.59 18.22
C SER A 327 11.86 -31.40 17.34
N LYS A 328 10.64 -30.92 17.15
CA LYS A 328 9.63 -31.55 16.29
C LYS A 328 9.85 -31.32 14.78
N GLY A 329 10.88 -30.55 14.40
CA GLY A 329 11.24 -30.34 12.99
C GLY A 329 10.35 -29.36 12.24
N VAL A 330 9.69 -28.40 12.91
CA VAL A 330 9.02 -27.31 12.21
C VAL A 330 9.88 -26.05 12.32
N VAL A 331 10.05 -25.36 11.20
CA VAL A 331 10.78 -24.08 11.11
C VAL A 331 9.84 -23.00 10.61
N ILE A 332 9.96 -21.81 11.18
CA ILE A 332 9.15 -20.66 10.80
C ILE A 332 10.02 -19.72 9.99
N LEU A 333 9.61 -19.42 8.78
CA LEU A 333 10.19 -18.36 7.94
C LEU A 333 9.19 -17.21 7.88
N ALA A 334 9.66 -15.99 8.03
CA ALA A 334 8.84 -14.82 7.80
C ALA A 334 9.53 -13.89 6.80
N ALA A 335 8.77 -13.10 6.06
CA ALA A 335 9.30 -12.11 5.15
C ALA A 335 8.70 -10.73 5.42
N THR A 336 9.54 -9.70 5.27
CA THR A 336 9.12 -8.30 5.35
C THR A 336 9.94 -7.44 4.41
N ASN A 337 9.31 -6.38 3.91
CA ASN A 337 9.99 -5.30 3.21
C ASN A 337 10.37 -4.14 4.15
N ARG A 338 9.83 -4.16 5.39
CA ARG A 338 9.91 -3.05 6.34
C ARG A 338 10.24 -3.55 7.75
N PRO A 339 11.46 -4.04 7.97
CA PRO A 339 11.87 -4.58 9.26
C PRO A 339 11.86 -3.52 10.39
N GLU A 340 11.96 -2.25 10.03
CA GLU A 340 11.99 -1.10 10.94
C GLU A 340 10.69 -0.91 11.72
N ILE A 341 9.56 -1.33 11.17
CA ILE A 341 8.25 -1.17 11.83
C ILE A 341 7.87 -2.35 12.70
N LEU A 342 8.67 -3.44 12.68
CA LEU A 342 8.35 -4.65 13.44
C LEU A 342 8.52 -4.45 14.94
N ASP A 343 7.63 -5.05 15.72
CA ASP A 343 7.76 -5.12 17.17
C ASP A 343 9.04 -5.85 17.56
N LYS A 344 9.83 -5.22 18.42
CA LYS A 344 11.10 -5.77 18.93
C LYS A 344 10.92 -7.13 19.62
N ALA A 345 9.70 -7.43 20.08
CA ALA A 345 9.39 -8.73 20.67
C ALA A 345 9.52 -9.88 19.65
N LEU A 346 9.20 -9.66 18.38
CA LEU A 346 9.39 -10.67 17.33
C LEU A 346 10.86 -11.00 17.07
N LEU A 347 11.74 -10.02 17.30
CA LEU A 347 13.17 -10.09 16.97
C LEU A 347 14.04 -10.59 18.14
N ARG A 348 13.42 -11.01 19.27
CA ARG A 348 14.15 -11.55 20.42
C ARG A 348 14.63 -12.97 20.17
N ALA A 349 15.73 -13.33 20.85
CA ALA A 349 16.27 -14.68 20.83
C ALA A 349 15.18 -15.73 21.15
N GLY A 350 15.14 -16.81 20.37
CA GLY A 350 14.13 -17.85 20.47
C GLY A 350 12.85 -17.59 19.64
N ARG A 351 12.82 -16.54 18.80
CA ARG A 351 11.76 -16.23 17.85
C ARG A 351 12.34 -16.05 16.44
N PHE A 352 12.28 -14.85 15.86
CA PHE A 352 12.99 -14.52 14.60
C PHE A 352 14.38 -13.96 14.92
N ASP A 353 15.21 -14.78 15.50
CA ASP A 353 16.56 -14.41 15.95
C ASP A 353 17.60 -14.45 14.82
N ARG A 354 17.32 -15.15 13.73
CA ARG A 354 18.14 -15.12 12.52
C ARG A 354 17.53 -14.21 11.48
N ARG A 355 18.27 -13.17 11.10
CA ARG A 355 17.90 -12.28 10.01
C ARG A 355 18.71 -12.63 8.78
N ILE A 356 18.02 -12.86 7.67
CA ILE A 356 18.62 -13.19 6.38
C ILE A 356 18.28 -12.05 5.42
N ILE A 357 19.31 -11.36 4.98
CA ILE A 357 19.17 -10.24 4.07
C ILE A 357 19.07 -10.80 2.65
N VAL A 358 18.04 -10.35 1.94
CA VAL A 358 17.79 -10.70 0.53
C VAL A 358 17.94 -9.41 -0.26
N ASP A 359 19.19 -9.10 -0.60
CA ASP A 359 19.56 -7.85 -1.26
C ASP A 359 19.18 -7.81 -2.74
N ARG A 360 19.32 -6.63 -3.33
CA ARG A 360 19.26 -6.50 -4.79
C ARG A 360 20.41 -7.31 -5.41
N PRO A 361 20.18 -8.01 -6.52
CA PRO A 361 21.21 -8.81 -7.16
C PRO A 361 22.32 -7.89 -7.73
N ASN A 362 23.57 -8.26 -7.50
CA ASN A 362 24.73 -7.69 -8.16
C ASN A 362 24.74 -8.04 -9.66
N LEU A 363 25.72 -7.57 -10.43
CA LEU A 363 25.82 -7.81 -11.87
C LEU A 363 25.70 -9.31 -12.22
N GLU A 364 26.47 -10.15 -11.54
CA GLU A 364 26.42 -11.60 -11.78
C GLU A 364 25.07 -12.20 -11.38
N GLY A 365 24.52 -11.78 -10.26
CA GLY A 365 23.18 -12.18 -9.82
C GLY A 365 22.07 -11.77 -10.79
N ARG A 366 22.16 -10.58 -11.41
CA ARG A 366 21.22 -10.17 -12.48
C ARG A 366 21.38 -11.01 -13.73
N TYR A 367 22.61 -11.28 -14.13
CA TYR A 367 22.87 -12.16 -15.26
C TYR A 367 22.31 -13.56 -15.04
N GLN A 368 22.54 -14.16 -13.89
CA GLN A 368 21.99 -15.46 -13.51
C GLN A 368 20.44 -15.44 -13.45
N THR A 369 19.86 -14.34 -12.97
CA THR A 369 18.40 -14.15 -12.94
C THR A 369 17.82 -14.10 -14.35
N LEU A 370 18.45 -13.38 -15.26
CA LEU A 370 18.08 -13.34 -16.67
C LEU A 370 18.16 -14.73 -17.31
N LEU A 371 19.22 -15.50 -17.03
CA LEU A 371 19.35 -16.88 -17.50
C LEU A 371 18.20 -17.78 -17.02
N VAL A 372 17.77 -17.60 -15.76
CA VAL A 372 16.63 -18.36 -15.22
C VAL A 372 15.34 -18.00 -15.94
N HIS A 373 15.04 -16.71 -16.10
CA HIS A 373 13.79 -16.26 -16.72
C HIS A 373 13.73 -16.47 -18.23
N THR A 374 14.89 -16.60 -18.91
CA THR A 374 14.96 -16.87 -20.35
C THR A 374 14.98 -18.35 -20.72
N ARG A 375 15.04 -19.29 -19.76
CA ARG A 375 15.10 -20.75 -20.01
C ARG A 375 14.02 -21.25 -20.96
N ASN A 376 12.81 -20.71 -20.88
CA ASN A 376 11.66 -21.13 -21.68
C ASN A 376 11.35 -20.18 -22.85
N ILE A 377 12.23 -19.21 -23.13
CA ILE A 377 12.05 -18.21 -24.18
C ILE A 377 13.05 -18.48 -25.30
N ARG A 378 12.59 -18.38 -26.54
CA ARG A 378 13.44 -18.52 -27.71
C ARG A 378 14.18 -17.22 -27.94
N LEU A 379 15.46 -17.18 -27.63
CA LEU A 379 16.36 -16.06 -27.91
C LEU A 379 16.95 -16.18 -29.32
N ALA A 380 17.22 -15.05 -29.95
CA ALA A 380 18.00 -14.96 -31.17
C ALA A 380 19.50 -15.05 -30.85
N GLU A 381 20.33 -15.29 -31.87
CA GLU A 381 21.80 -15.47 -31.70
C GLU A 381 22.53 -14.16 -31.31
N ASP A 382 21.91 -13.01 -31.56
CA ASP A 382 22.46 -11.68 -31.25
C ASP A 382 22.31 -11.28 -29.78
N VAL A 383 21.63 -12.09 -28.94
CA VAL A 383 21.32 -11.73 -27.56
C VAL A 383 22.51 -11.90 -26.63
N ASP A 384 22.96 -10.79 -26.07
CA ASP A 384 23.96 -10.71 -25.01
C ASP A 384 23.29 -10.33 -23.68
N LEU A 385 22.98 -11.35 -22.87
CA LEU A 385 22.34 -11.16 -21.55
C LEU A 385 23.26 -10.43 -20.56
N LYS A 386 24.60 -10.44 -20.74
CA LYS A 386 25.52 -9.69 -19.86
C LYS A 386 25.34 -8.19 -20.05
N LYS A 387 25.20 -7.75 -21.30
CA LYS A 387 24.90 -6.33 -21.60
C LYS A 387 23.56 -5.91 -21.00
N ILE A 388 22.56 -6.79 -21.01
CA ILE A 388 21.28 -6.50 -20.35
C ILE A 388 21.44 -6.43 -18.82
N ALA A 389 22.22 -7.35 -18.23
CA ALA A 389 22.52 -7.29 -16.79
C ALA A 389 23.27 -6.01 -16.39
N GLN A 390 24.18 -5.50 -17.24
CA GLN A 390 24.85 -4.20 -17.04
C GLN A 390 23.85 -3.05 -17.11
N ALA A 391 23.03 -3.03 -18.15
CA ALA A 391 22.01 -2.00 -18.34
C ALA A 391 21.00 -1.93 -17.19
N THR A 392 20.69 -3.07 -16.57
CA THR A 392 19.69 -3.19 -15.49
C THR A 392 20.27 -3.00 -14.09
N ALA A 393 21.29 -2.16 -13.92
CA ALA A 393 21.86 -1.85 -12.60
C ALA A 393 20.77 -1.38 -11.62
N GLY A 394 20.73 -1.98 -10.41
CA GLY A 394 19.75 -1.68 -9.39
C GLY A 394 18.37 -2.35 -9.56
N ALA A 395 18.11 -3.06 -10.66
CA ALA A 395 16.89 -3.82 -10.86
C ALA A 395 16.81 -5.02 -9.90
N VAL A 396 15.59 -5.34 -9.46
CA VAL A 396 15.31 -6.53 -8.65
C VAL A 396 14.87 -7.70 -9.54
N GLY A 397 14.81 -8.91 -8.97
CA GLY A 397 14.43 -10.11 -9.72
C GLY A 397 13.07 -10.01 -10.43
N ALA A 398 12.10 -9.35 -9.80
CA ALA A 398 10.78 -9.12 -10.39
C ALA A 398 10.83 -8.20 -11.61
N ASP A 399 11.68 -7.16 -11.59
CA ASP A 399 11.85 -6.25 -12.72
C ASP A 399 12.46 -6.99 -13.92
N LEU A 400 13.46 -7.84 -13.66
CA LEU A 400 14.12 -8.65 -14.69
C LEU A 400 13.15 -9.68 -15.29
N ALA A 401 12.30 -10.29 -14.48
CA ALA A 401 11.26 -11.21 -14.96
C ALA A 401 10.25 -10.47 -15.87
N ASN A 402 9.81 -9.28 -15.44
CA ASN A 402 8.90 -8.43 -16.21
C ASN A 402 9.55 -7.98 -17.53
N LEU A 403 10.81 -7.55 -17.49
CA LEU A 403 11.58 -7.17 -18.68
C LEU A 403 11.61 -8.30 -19.73
N VAL A 404 11.93 -9.50 -19.30
CA VAL A 404 12.01 -10.68 -20.20
C VAL A 404 10.64 -11.01 -20.78
N ASN A 405 9.58 -10.91 -19.99
CA ASN A 405 8.21 -11.11 -20.44
C ASN A 405 7.76 -10.03 -21.46
N GLU A 406 8.05 -8.76 -21.18
CA GLU A 406 7.75 -7.64 -22.11
C GLU A 406 8.52 -7.79 -23.42
N ALA A 407 9.77 -8.24 -23.38
CA ALA A 407 10.56 -8.50 -24.58
C ALA A 407 9.94 -9.62 -25.45
N ALA A 408 9.45 -10.68 -24.82
CA ALA A 408 8.74 -11.74 -25.52
C ALA A 408 7.42 -11.23 -26.15
N LEU A 409 6.65 -10.44 -25.42
CA LEU A 409 5.42 -9.82 -25.91
C LEU A 409 5.72 -8.85 -27.08
N ARG A 410 6.82 -8.07 -27.01
CA ARG A 410 7.26 -7.21 -28.10
C ARG A 410 7.63 -7.99 -29.33
N ALA A 411 8.40 -9.08 -29.22
CA ALA A 411 8.75 -9.94 -30.34
C ALA A 411 7.50 -10.47 -31.07
N VAL A 412 6.49 -10.92 -30.32
CA VAL A 412 5.21 -11.38 -30.89
C VAL A 412 4.46 -10.25 -31.59
N ARG A 413 4.39 -9.05 -30.98
CA ARG A 413 3.77 -7.87 -31.61
C ARG A 413 4.44 -7.48 -32.94
N MET A 414 5.74 -7.71 -33.04
CA MET A 414 6.52 -7.48 -34.27
C MET A 414 6.48 -8.66 -35.26
N GLY A 415 5.68 -9.70 -34.99
CA GLY A 415 5.53 -10.87 -35.87
C GLY A 415 6.73 -11.83 -35.85
N ARG A 416 7.60 -11.74 -34.84
CA ARG A 416 8.79 -12.60 -34.70
C ARG A 416 8.53 -13.77 -33.75
N GLN A 417 9.30 -14.85 -33.92
CA GLN A 417 9.22 -16.04 -33.09
C GLN A 417 10.38 -16.15 -32.08
N THR A 418 11.32 -15.23 -32.13
CA THR A 418 12.49 -15.15 -31.26
C THR A 418 12.65 -13.74 -30.72
N VAL A 419 13.13 -13.62 -29.50
CA VAL A 419 13.47 -12.36 -28.85
C VAL A 419 14.88 -11.98 -29.25
N ASN A 420 15.10 -10.79 -29.77
CA ASN A 420 16.43 -10.24 -30.10
C ASN A 420 16.92 -9.25 -29.04
N GLN A 421 18.17 -8.77 -29.19
CA GLN A 421 18.78 -7.82 -28.25
C GLN A 421 17.99 -6.51 -28.14
N GLU A 422 17.46 -6.02 -29.25
CA GLU A 422 16.66 -4.77 -29.29
C GLU A 422 15.35 -4.91 -28.50
N ASP A 423 14.71 -6.10 -28.51
CA ASP A 423 13.50 -6.33 -27.72
C ASP A 423 13.77 -6.19 -26.23
N LEU A 424 14.88 -6.76 -25.76
CA LEU A 424 15.28 -6.69 -24.36
C LEU A 424 15.63 -5.25 -23.94
N LEU A 425 16.40 -4.51 -24.76
CA LEU A 425 16.75 -3.13 -24.47
C LEU A 425 15.52 -2.20 -24.47
N THR A 426 14.65 -2.33 -25.47
CA THR A 426 13.42 -1.52 -25.54
C THR A 426 12.47 -1.89 -24.37
N SER A 427 12.38 -3.16 -23.99
CA SER A 427 11.55 -3.56 -22.86
C SER A 427 12.10 -3.06 -21.52
N PHE A 428 13.43 -2.96 -21.39
CA PHE A 428 14.06 -2.31 -20.25
C PHE A 428 13.64 -0.83 -20.15
N GLU A 429 13.65 -0.12 -21.27
CA GLU A 429 13.15 1.27 -21.33
C GLU A 429 11.67 1.36 -20.91
N VAL A 430 10.83 0.45 -21.42
CA VAL A 430 9.41 0.41 -21.05
C VAL A 430 9.21 0.14 -19.55
N VAL A 431 10.01 -0.70 -18.95
CA VAL A 431 9.94 -0.99 -17.51
C VAL A 431 10.34 0.23 -16.66
N ILE A 432 11.37 0.99 -17.09
CA ILE A 432 11.85 2.16 -16.35
C ILE A 432 11.03 3.42 -16.65
N ALA A 433 10.89 3.75 -17.93
CA ALA A 433 10.28 5.00 -18.38
C ALA A 433 8.77 4.89 -18.68
N GLY A 434 8.24 3.67 -18.71
CA GLY A 434 6.88 3.41 -19.16
C GLY A 434 6.77 3.34 -20.69
N THR A 435 5.58 3.08 -21.19
CA THR A 435 5.31 3.03 -22.65
C THR A 435 5.24 4.43 -23.25
N GLU A 436 5.59 4.54 -24.54
CA GLU A 436 5.42 5.78 -25.30
C GLU A 436 3.96 6.25 -25.31
N LYS A 437 3.75 7.54 -25.08
CA LYS A 437 2.44 8.18 -25.15
C LYS A 437 2.13 8.59 -26.59
N LYS A 438 1.27 7.85 -27.27
CA LYS A 438 0.86 8.16 -28.66
C LYS A 438 -0.08 9.36 -28.83
N GLY A 439 -0.55 9.98 -27.75
CA GLY A 439 -1.56 11.05 -27.79
C GLY A 439 -1.12 12.39 -27.22
N THR A 440 0.11 12.54 -26.78
CA THR A 440 0.61 13.82 -26.24
C THR A 440 1.20 14.64 -27.39
N VAL A 441 0.53 15.71 -27.75
CA VAL A 441 1.03 16.67 -28.75
C VAL A 441 1.72 17.80 -27.99
N LEU A 442 3.04 17.80 -28.00
CA LEU A 442 3.84 18.94 -27.54
C LEU A 442 3.79 20.05 -28.58
N THR A 443 3.72 21.29 -28.15
CA THR A 443 3.91 22.43 -29.05
C THR A 443 5.36 22.46 -29.56
N ASP A 444 5.61 23.07 -30.71
CA ASP A 444 6.98 23.17 -31.27
C ASP A 444 7.96 23.84 -30.29
N ILE A 445 7.46 24.78 -29.49
CA ILE A 445 8.26 25.46 -28.46
C ILE A 445 8.62 24.49 -27.34
N GLU A 446 7.65 23.77 -26.81
CA GLU A 446 7.87 22.77 -25.76
C GLU A 446 8.81 21.66 -26.23
N LYS A 447 8.60 21.14 -27.44
CA LYS A 447 9.48 20.13 -28.05
C LYS A 447 10.92 20.63 -28.15
N ARG A 448 11.13 21.90 -28.51
CA ARG A 448 12.46 22.50 -28.53
C ARG A 448 13.06 22.62 -27.12
N ILE A 449 12.29 23.08 -26.14
CA ILE A 449 12.75 23.21 -24.75
C ILE A 449 13.18 21.85 -24.22
N VAL A 450 12.37 20.80 -24.41
CA VAL A 450 12.68 19.43 -23.99
C VAL A 450 13.94 18.93 -24.69
N ALA A 451 14.11 19.16 -25.99
CA ALA A 451 15.29 18.72 -26.72
C ALA A 451 16.59 19.35 -26.16
N TYR A 452 16.57 20.63 -25.90
CA TYR A 452 17.72 21.31 -25.31
C TYR A 452 17.98 20.89 -23.87
N HIS A 453 16.93 20.61 -23.11
CA HIS A 453 17.01 20.09 -21.76
C HIS A 453 17.72 18.73 -21.73
N GLU A 454 17.27 17.78 -22.53
CA GLU A 454 17.85 16.43 -22.58
C GLU A 454 19.27 16.44 -23.13
N VAL A 455 19.53 17.22 -24.19
CA VAL A 455 20.88 17.38 -24.71
C VAL A 455 21.77 18.08 -23.69
N GLY A 456 21.23 18.97 -22.86
CA GLY A 456 21.94 19.59 -21.75
C GLY A 456 22.53 18.58 -20.76
N HIS A 457 21.70 17.62 -20.31
CA HIS A 457 22.15 16.51 -19.48
C HIS A 457 23.22 15.68 -20.19
N ALA A 458 22.96 15.31 -21.44
CA ALA A 458 23.86 14.45 -22.21
C ALA A 458 25.25 15.08 -22.47
N LEU A 459 25.28 16.36 -22.85
CA LEU A 459 26.55 17.06 -23.11
C LEU A 459 27.33 17.33 -21.82
N VAL A 460 26.65 17.72 -20.74
CA VAL A 460 27.33 17.89 -19.45
C VAL A 460 27.94 16.55 -19.01
N ALA A 461 27.27 15.43 -19.23
CA ALA A 461 27.85 14.12 -19.00
C ALA A 461 29.05 13.84 -19.93
N ALA A 462 28.87 13.95 -21.24
CA ALA A 462 29.86 13.54 -22.23
C ALA A 462 31.16 14.38 -22.22
N LEU A 463 31.10 15.63 -21.74
CA LEU A 463 32.22 16.55 -21.69
C LEU A 463 33.00 16.51 -20.37
N GLN A 464 32.55 15.76 -19.38
CA GLN A 464 33.24 15.58 -18.11
C GLN A 464 33.99 14.24 -18.05
N LYS A 465 34.96 14.14 -17.13
CA LYS A 465 35.59 12.87 -16.77
C LYS A 465 34.82 12.21 -15.65
N HIS A 466 34.94 10.90 -15.54
CA HIS A 466 34.29 10.10 -14.47
C HIS A 466 32.76 10.11 -14.51
N THR A 467 32.18 10.26 -15.70
CA THR A 467 30.73 10.12 -15.92
C THR A 467 30.40 8.72 -16.41
N GLN A 468 29.16 8.35 -16.25
CA GLN A 468 28.60 7.18 -16.93
C GLN A 468 28.31 7.54 -18.40
N PRO A 469 28.63 6.65 -19.37
CA PRO A 469 28.36 6.93 -20.77
C PRO A 469 26.87 7.10 -21.03
N VAL A 470 26.56 8.07 -21.87
CA VAL A 470 25.20 8.28 -22.38
C VAL A 470 24.87 7.15 -23.35
N SER A 471 23.78 6.45 -23.14
CA SER A 471 23.32 5.37 -24.00
C SER A 471 22.29 5.85 -25.03
N LYS A 472 21.34 6.68 -24.57
CA LYS A 472 20.22 7.14 -25.40
C LYS A 472 19.71 8.49 -24.91
N ILE A 473 19.24 9.32 -25.85
CA ILE A 473 18.55 10.57 -25.58
C ILE A 473 17.25 10.56 -26.40
N THR A 474 16.12 10.87 -25.79
CA THR A 474 14.83 10.91 -26.48
C THR A 474 13.95 12.06 -25.99
N ILE A 475 13.15 12.60 -26.89
CA ILE A 475 12.12 13.61 -26.62
C ILE A 475 10.72 13.06 -26.82
N VAL A 476 10.58 11.74 -26.92
CA VAL A 476 9.29 11.06 -27.01
C VAL A 476 8.68 10.98 -25.62
N PRO A 477 7.47 11.51 -25.40
CA PRO A 477 6.83 11.45 -24.09
C PRO A 477 6.45 10.02 -23.68
N HIS A 478 6.64 9.70 -22.38
CA HIS A 478 6.37 8.39 -21.80
C HIS A 478 5.26 8.44 -20.73
N THR A 479 4.68 7.29 -20.43
CA THR A 479 3.56 7.18 -19.47
C THR A 479 3.95 7.47 -18.03
N SER A 480 5.23 7.41 -17.67
CA SER A 480 5.75 7.85 -16.37
C SER A 480 5.60 9.36 -16.11
N GLY A 481 5.24 10.14 -17.13
CA GLY A 481 5.11 11.60 -17.06
C GLY A 481 6.33 12.34 -17.59
N ALA A 482 7.41 11.66 -17.94
CA ALA A 482 8.57 12.27 -18.58
C ALA A 482 8.24 12.71 -20.01
N LEU A 483 8.62 13.92 -20.38
CA LEU A 483 8.45 14.46 -21.74
C LEU A 483 9.63 14.08 -22.64
N GLY A 484 10.74 13.70 -22.06
CA GLY A 484 11.94 13.16 -22.65
C GLY A 484 12.78 12.50 -21.57
N TYR A 485 13.88 11.86 -21.90
CA TYR A 485 14.88 11.40 -20.94
C TYR A 485 16.24 11.18 -21.61
N THR A 486 17.28 11.33 -20.80
CA THR A 486 18.66 10.96 -21.12
C THR A 486 19.05 9.75 -20.30
N MET A 487 19.33 8.63 -20.97
CA MET A 487 19.72 7.37 -20.32
C MET A 487 21.25 7.26 -20.27
N GLN A 488 21.76 7.02 -19.08
CA GLN A 488 23.15 6.66 -18.85
C GLN A 488 23.25 5.21 -18.40
N MET A 489 24.20 4.47 -18.90
CA MET A 489 24.45 3.08 -18.51
C MET A 489 25.84 2.96 -17.90
N PRO A 490 25.95 2.44 -16.65
CA PRO A 490 27.25 2.21 -16.04
C PRO A 490 27.98 1.07 -16.78
N GLU A 491 29.26 1.27 -17.07
CA GLU A 491 30.13 0.22 -17.62
C GLU A 491 30.49 -0.82 -16.55
N GLU A 492 30.65 -0.38 -15.31
CA GLU A 492 31.04 -1.21 -14.18
C GLU A 492 30.18 -0.90 -12.94
N GLU A 493 29.96 -1.90 -12.09
CA GLU A 493 29.34 -1.69 -10.78
C GLU A 493 30.37 -1.05 -9.82
N LYS A 494 30.06 0.15 -9.33
CA LYS A 494 30.85 0.84 -8.31
C LYS A 494 30.11 0.85 -6.98
N TYR A 495 30.82 0.47 -5.93
CA TYR A 495 30.31 0.51 -4.55
C TYR A 495 30.77 1.75 -3.79
N LEU A 496 31.83 2.42 -4.26
CA LEU A 496 32.38 3.62 -3.63
C LEU A 496 32.44 4.74 -4.66
N ASN A 497 31.86 5.88 -4.34
CA ASN A 497 31.93 7.10 -5.14
C ASN A 497 32.78 8.13 -4.41
N SER A 498 33.72 8.74 -5.12
CA SER A 498 34.49 9.87 -4.62
C SER A 498 33.65 11.15 -4.62
N ARG A 499 34.12 12.17 -3.86
CA ARG A 499 33.50 13.50 -3.87
C ARG A 499 33.41 14.09 -5.28
N ASP A 500 34.46 13.92 -6.06
CA ASP A 500 34.54 14.47 -7.43
C ASP A 500 33.51 13.80 -8.36
N GLU A 501 33.33 12.50 -8.25
CA GLU A 501 32.31 11.76 -9.01
C GLU A 501 30.88 12.20 -8.66
N LEU A 502 30.59 12.40 -7.37
CA LEU A 502 29.29 12.91 -6.94
C LEU A 502 29.05 14.36 -7.40
N LEU A 503 30.08 15.20 -7.44
CA LEU A 503 29.99 16.56 -8.01
C LEU A 503 29.72 16.53 -9.51
N VAL A 504 30.35 15.60 -10.24
CA VAL A 504 30.07 15.38 -11.66
C VAL A 504 28.62 14.94 -11.89
N GLU A 505 28.12 14.05 -11.05
CA GLU A 505 26.71 13.60 -11.10
C GLU A 505 25.74 14.77 -10.83
N LEU A 506 26.04 15.63 -9.83
CA LEU A 506 25.23 16.83 -9.56
C LEU A 506 25.18 17.78 -10.76
N ARG A 507 26.33 18.03 -11.42
CA ARG A 507 26.40 18.87 -12.62
C ARG A 507 25.56 18.29 -13.75
N THR A 508 25.62 16.97 -13.93
CA THR A 508 24.87 16.27 -14.95
C THR A 508 23.37 16.39 -14.69
N MET A 509 22.90 16.19 -13.44
CA MET A 509 21.50 16.36 -13.06
C MET A 509 21.00 17.80 -13.30
N LEU A 510 21.84 18.80 -13.11
CA LEU A 510 21.48 20.22 -13.30
C LEU A 510 21.68 20.69 -14.75
N GLY A 511 22.19 19.82 -15.64
CA GLY A 511 22.48 20.11 -17.04
C GLY A 511 21.27 20.56 -17.85
N GLY A 512 20.11 19.94 -17.65
CA GLY A 512 18.88 20.31 -18.32
C GLY A 512 18.42 21.74 -17.99
N ARG A 513 18.35 22.08 -16.70
CA ARG A 513 18.05 23.44 -16.23
C ARG A 513 19.08 24.47 -16.74
N ALA A 514 20.35 24.11 -16.74
CA ALA A 514 21.40 24.98 -17.26
C ALA A 514 21.26 25.22 -18.77
N ALA A 515 20.83 24.25 -19.55
CA ALA A 515 20.55 24.38 -20.97
C ALA A 515 19.33 25.30 -21.23
N GLU A 516 18.24 25.13 -20.50
CA GLU A 516 17.05 26.01 -20.60
C GLU A 516 17.44 27.48 -20.39
N GLN A 517 18.18 27.76 -19.32
CA GLN A 517 18.64 29.11 -19.00
C GLN A 517 19.61 29.68 -20.02
N THR A 518 20.55 28.85 -20.50
CA THR A 518 21.60 29.30 -21.46
C THR A 518 21.01 29.58 -22.84
N VAL A 519 19.99 28.82 -23.25
CA VAL A 519 19.43 28.90 -24.61
C VAL A 519 18.24 29.86 -24.70
N PHE A 520 17.32 29.76 -23.76
CA PHE A 520 16.03 30.48 -23.81
C PHE A 520 15.94 31.61 -22.78
N GLY A 521 16.82 31.63 -21.76
CA GLY A 521 16.72 32.56 -20.64
C GLY A 521 15.52 32.34 -19.74
N ILE A 522 14.91 31.14 -19.77
CA ILE A 522 13.72 30.77 -19.00
C ILE A 522 13.99 29.61 -18.05
N GLU A 523 13.11 29.45 -17.12
CA GLU A 523 13.08 28.32 -16.19
C GLU A 523 11.73 27.64 -16.28
N THR A 524 11.72 26.31 -16.51
CA THR A 524 10.49 25.54 -16.63
C THR A 524 10.30 24.56 -15.48
N THR A 525 9.10 24.04 -15.34
CA THR A 525 8.77 22.98 -14.38
C THR A 525 9.38 21.62 -14.75
N GLY A 526 9.92 21.48 -15.97
CA GLY A 526 10.51 20.23 -16.47
C GLY A 526 11.65 19.72 -15.60
N ALA A 527 12.48 20.63 -15.06
CA ALA A 527 13.61 20.29 -14.20
C ALA A 527 13.27 19.92 -12.75
N SER A 528 11.98 19.80 -12.38
CA SER A 528 11.59 19.60 -10.98
C SER A 528 12.17 18.31 -10.37
N ASN A 529 12.13 17.20 -11.10
CA ASN A 529 12.67 15.92 -10.66
C ASN A 529 14.18 15.93 -10.54
N ASP A 530 14.87 16.60 -11.49
CA ASP A 530 16.33 16.72 -11.46
C ASP A 530 16.81 17.53 -10.27
N ILE A 531 16.10 18.62 -9.95
CA ILE A 531 16.38 19.45 -8.78
C ILE A 531 16.14 18.66 -7.48
N GLU A 532 15.06 17.87 -7.40
CA GLU A 532 14.78 17.03 -6.25
C GLU A 532 15.89 16.01 -6.03
N ARG A 533 16.29 15.27 -7.07
CA ARG A 533 17.36 14.27 -7.02
C ARG A 533 18.73 14.91 -6.69
N ALA A 534 19.04 16.03 -7.32
CA ALA A 534 20.26 16.77 -7.03
C ALA A 534 20.30 17.26 -5.57
N THR A 535 19.17 17.74 -5.04
CA THR A 535 19.06 18.17 -3.64
C THR A 535 19.26 17.00 -2.67
N ASP A 536 18.66 15.85 -2.95
CA ASP A 536 18.85 14.64 -2.14
C ASP A 536 20.31 14.17 -2.13
N LEU A 537 20.96 14.16 -3.30
CA LEU A 537 22.37 13.82 -3.41
C LEU A 537 23.27 14.81 -2.64
N ALA A 538 23.07 16.11 -2.81
CA ALA A 538 23.83 17.15 -2.12
C ALA A 538 23.64 17.06 -0.59
N ARG A 539 22.41 16.78 -0.12
CA ARG A 539 22.15 16.53 1.30
C ARG A 539 22.91 15.32 1.83
N LYS A 540 22.93 14.21 1.09
CA LYS A 540 23.72 13.03 1.47
C LYS A 540 25.21 13.34 1.56
N MET A 541 25.75 14.10 0.60
CA MET A 541 27.15 14.52 0.61
C MET A 541 27.52 15.32 1.86
N VAL A 542 26.67 16.28 2.26
CA VAL A 542 26.91 17.15 3.41
C VAL A 542 26.58 16.46 4.73
N MET A 543 25.42 15.82 4.83
CA MET A 543 24.87 15.37 6.12
C MET A 543 25.24 13.93 6.49
N GLN A 544 25.56 13.07 5.50
CA GLN A 544 25.85 11.65 5.73
C GLN A 544 27.29 11.27 5.45
N TYR A 545 27.87 11.78 4.34
CA TYR A 545 29.19 11.36 3.89
C TYR A 545 30.33 12.24 4.43
N GLY A 546 30.02 13.36 5.11
CA GLY A 546 31.02 14.27 5.64
C GLY A 546 31.87 14.93 4.56
N MET A 547 31.28 15.16 3.36
CA MET A 547 31.99 15.71 2.19
C MET A 547 31.88 17.24 2.07
N SER A 548 31.67 17.94 3.18
CA SER A 548 31.64 19.41 3.25
C SER A 548 32.86 19.93 3.99
N ASP A 549 33.54 20.91 3.45
CA ASP A 549 34.71 21.56 4.10
C ASP A 549 34.28 22.37 5.34
N ARG A 550 33.06 22.90 5.35
CA ARG A 550 32.52 23.72 6.47
C ARG A 550 32.02 22.88 7.62
N ILE A 551 31.34 21.76 7.32
CA ILE A 551 30.76 20.84 8.34
C ILE A 551 31.85 19.85 8.80
N GLY A 552 32.77 19.47 7.93
CA GLY A 552 33.83 18.51 8.21
C GLY A 552 33.29 17.07 8.31
N LEU A 553 34.02 16.23 9.06
CA LEU A 553 33.73 14.80 9.22
C LEU A 553 32.64 14.52 10.25
N MET A 554 31.54 15.27 10.19
CA MET A 554 30.44 15.14 11.11
C MET A 554 29.21 14.57 10.38
N ALA A 555 28.69 13.44 10.83
CA ALA A 555 27.40 12.92 10.39
C ALA A 555 26.28 13.66 11.13
N LEU A 556 25.48 14.42 10.42
CA LEU A 556 24.38 15.23 10.97
C LEU A 556 23.05 14.46 11.00
N THR A 557 22.97 13.38 10.24
CA THR A 557 21.83 12.48 10.22
C THR A 557 22.28 11.12 10.68
N THR A 558 21.70 10.64 11.75
CA THR A 558 21.84 9.26 12.15
C THR A 558 20.87 8.44 11.31
N LYS A 559 21.38 7.58 10.43
CA LYS A 559 20.54 6.51 9.89
C LYS A 559 20.19 5.63 11.08
N GLY A 560 18.93 5.62 11.49
CA GLY A 560 18.40 4.47 12.17
C GLY A 560 18.81 3.27 11.30
N ASN A 561 19.14 2.16 11.93
CA ASN A 561 19.61 0.96 11.23
C ASN A 561 18.80 0.81 9.94
N GLU A 562 19.44 0.80 8.76
CA GLU A 562 18.81 0.78 7.43
C GLU A 562 17.73 -0.31 7.30
N TYR A 563 17.82 -1.31 8.18
CA TYR A 563 16.91 -2.44 8.32
C TYR A 563 16.00 -2.39 9.57
N LEU A 564 16.06 -1.32 10.39
CA LEU A 564 15.27 -1.23 11.63
C LEU A 564 14.50 0.08 11.80
N ASP A 565 14.99 1.20 11.28
CA ASP A 565 14.40 2.52 11.56
C ASP A 565 14.39 3.44 10.33
N GLY A 566 14.24 3.01 9.13
CA GLY A 566 14.21 3.74 7.84
C GLY A 566 14.04 5.27 7.83
N GLN A 567 13.93 5.91 8.98
CA GLN A 567 13.90 7.36 9.16
C GLN A 567 15.28 7.87 9.58
N SER A 568 15.84 8.75 8.76
CA SER A 568 16.99 9.54 9.17
C SER A 568 16.52 10.68 10.07
N TYR A 569 16.96 10.67 11.32
CA TYR A 569 16.73 11.78 12.24
C TYR A 569 17.91 12.74 12.17
N THR A 570 17.61 14.04 12.07
CA THR A 570 18.63 15.08 12.18
C THR A 570 19.03 15.20 13.66
N ASP A 571 20.26 14.78 13.99
CA ASP A 571 20.79 14.79 15.35
C ASP A 571 21.88 15.87 15.47
N CYS A 572 21.46 17.12 15.34
CA CYS A 572 22.37 18.27 15.47
C CYS A 572 21.64 19.52 15.94
N ALA A 573 22.40 20.50 16.42
CA ALA A 573 21.86 21.81 16.80
C ALA A 573 21.25 22.52 15.57
N GLN A 574 20.21 23.35 15.79
CA GLN A 574 19.55 24.10 14.72
C GLN A 574 20.51 24.99 13.92
N THR A 575 21.53 25.56 14.58
CA THR A 575 22.58 26.34 13.92
C THR A 575 23.42 25.51 12.97
N THR A 576 23.72 24.26 13.32
CA THR A 576 24.46 23.31 12.46
C THR A 576 23.58 22.86 11.29
N ALA A 577 22.29 22.61 11.52
CA ALA A 577 21.36 22.29 10.46
C ALA A 577 21.23 23.44 9.45
N ALA A 578 21.11 24.67 9.90
CA ALA A 578 21.11 25.87 9.04
C ALA A 578 22.42 26.00 8.22
N ALA A 579 23.57 25.75 8.85
CA ALA A 579 24.86 25.75 8.15
C ALA A 579 24.96 24.65 7.09
N ALA A 580 24.37 23.47 7.38
CA ALA A 580 24.32 22.38 6.40
C ALA A 580 23.40 22.72 5.22
N ASP A 581 22.25 23.34 5.44
CA ASP A 581 21.38 23.80 4.35
C ASP A 581 22.05 24.87 3.47
N GLU A 582 22.86 25.76 4.06
CA GLU A 582 23.67 26.72 3.29
C GLU A 582 24.72 26.03 2.42
N GLU A 583 25.40 24.99 2.96
CA GLU A 583 26.37 24.21 2.20
C GLU A 583 25.73 23.41 1.06
N VAL A 584 24.55 22.80 1.31
CA VAL A 584 23.76 22.13 0.27
C VAL A 584 23.42 23.10 -0.85
N ARG A 585 22.89 24.29 -0.51
CA ARG A 585 22.58 25.33 -1.48
C ARG A 585 23.81 25.79 -2.28
N LYS A 586 24.96 25.94 -1.60
CA LYS A 586 26.20 26.30 -2.25
C LYS A 586 26.67 25.24 -3.24
N LEU A 587 26.65 23.94 -2.84
CA LEU A 587 27.02 22.84 -3.73
C LEU A 587 26.13 22.77 -4.97
N LEU A 588 24.85 23.00 -4.83
CA LEU A 588 23.89 23.01 -5.94
C LEU A 588 24.20 24.20 -6.89
N ASN A 589 24.38 25.41 -6.34
CA ASN A 589 24.68 26.60 -7.14
C ASN A 589 26.02 26.47 -7.86
N ASP A 590 27.08 26.04 -7.16
CA ASP A 590 28.41 25.85 -7.75
C ASP A 590 28.37 24.80 -8.88
N SER A 591 27.60 23.72 -8.68
CA SER A 591 27.42 22.67 -9.69
C SER A 591 26.61 23.17 -10.89
N TYR A 592 25.56 23.96 -10.64
CA TYR A 592 24.74 24.59 -11.68
C TYR A 592 25.58 25.58 -12.53
N ASP A 593 26.37 26.45 -11.90
CA ASP A 593 27.20 27.42 -12.57
C ASP A 593 28.27 26.74 -13.45
N GLN A 594 28.83 25.62 -12.97
CA GLN A 594 29.77 24.82 -13.76
C GLN A 594 29.07 24.13 -14.94
N ALA A 595 27.89 23.57 -14.77
CA ALA A 595 27.08 22.99 -15.87
C ALA A 595 26.77 24.07 -16.91
N LYS A 596 26.34 25.25 -16.48
CA LYS A 596 26.08 26.40 -17.35
C LYS A 596 27.32 26.86 -18.10
N LYS A 597 28.49 26.89 -17.45
CA LYS A 597 29.75 27.21 -18.06
C LYS A 597 30.12 26.22 -19.17
N ILE A 598 30.01 24.89 -18.88
CA ILE A 598 30.28 23.83 -19.85
C ILE A 598 29.39 24.02 -21.09
N LEU A 599 28.10 24.26 -20.91
CA LEU A 599 27.18 24.44 -22.03
C LEU A 599 27.37 25.73 -22.80
N THR A 600 27.76 26.83 -22.12
CA THR A 600 28.03 28.10 -22.76
C THR A 600 29.30 28.02 -23.63
N GLU A 601 30.37 27.38 -23.12
CA GLU A 601 31.63 27.17 -23.87
C GLU A 601 31.44 26.24 -25.08
N ASN A 602 30.42 25.38 -25.03
CA ASN A 602 30.09 24.41 -26.08
C ASN A 602 28.75 24.70 -26.76
N ARG A 603 28.31 25.97 -26.83
CA ARG A 603 27.00 26.36 -27.33
C ARG A 603 26.72 25.87 -28.76
N GLY A 604 27.71 25.94 -29.66
CA GLY A 604 27.55 25.46 -31.06
C GLY A 604 27.22 23.95 -31.09
N LEU A 605 27.94 23.16 -30.30
CA LEU A 605 27.68 21.72 -30.19
C LEU A 605 26.29 21.42 -29.58
N LEU A 606 25.88 22.20 -28.57
CA LEU A 606 24.55 22.10 -27.98
C LEU A 606 23.44 22.33 -29.02
N ASP A 607 23.59 23.37 -29.84
CA ASP A 607 22.65 23.72 -30.89
C ASP A 607 22.58 22.62 -31.98
N GLU A 608 23.73 22.10 -32.45
CA GLU A 608 23.80 21.05 -33.47
C GLU A 608 23.13 19.75 -33.01
N VAL A 609 23.47 19.27 -31.81
CA VAL A 609 22.93 18.03 -31.27
C VAL A 609 21.43 18.17 -30.97
N ALA A 610 20.98 19.32 -30.42
CA ALA A 610 19.56 19.58 -30.16
C ALA A 610 18.75 19.63 -31.46
N LEU A 611 19.25 20.24 -32.52
CA LEU A 611 18.58 20.25 -33.82
C LEU A 611 18.54 18.85 -34.44
N TYR A 612 19.56 18.04 -34.31
CA TYR A 612 19.58 16.67 -34.76
C TYR A 612 18.56 15.82 -33.97
N LEU A 613 18.51 15.98 -32.63
CA LEU A 613 17.53 15.31 -31.80
C LEU A 613 16.09 15.71 -32.15
N LEU A 614 15.84 16.98 -32.49
CA LEU A 614 14.51 17.44 -32.95
C LEU A 614 14.06 16.77 -34.23
N GLN A 615 14.99 16.47 -35.15
CA GLN A 615 14.70 15.79 -36.41
C GLN A 615 14.47 14.29 -36.22
N LYS A 616 15.25 13.64 -35.37
CA LYS A 616 15.27 12.19 -35.22
C LYS A 616 14.40 11.70 -34.07
N GLU A 617 14.04 12.60 -33.15
CA GLU A 617 13.30 12.39 -31.89
C GLU A 617 14.01 11.49 -30.88
N THR A 618 14.92 10.63 -31.32
CA THR A 618 15.74 9.74 -30.47
C THR A 618 17.09 9.56 -31.11
N ILE A 619 18.17 9.73 -30.31
CA ILE A 619 19.56 9.51 -30.72
C ILE A 619 20.29 8.59 -29.74
N THR A 620 21.26 7.83 -30.26
CA THR A 620 22.09 6.93 -29.46
C THR A 620 23.27 7.66 -28.87
N GLY A 621 23.90 7.08 -27.82
CA GLY A 621 25.13 7.60 -27.25
C GLY A 621 26.27 7.65 -28.25
N ASP A 622 26.39 6.65 -29.15
CA ASP A 622 27.41 6.62 -30.21
C ASP A 622 27.26 7.79 -31.18
N GLU A 623 26.01 8.14 -31.55
CA GLU A 623 25.74 9.31 -32.40
C GLU A 623 26.12 10.62 -31.67
N LEU A 624 25.79 10.75 -30.40
CA LEU A 624 26.22 11.89 -29.58
C LEU A 624 27.75 12.03 -29.59
N MET A 625 28.44 10.92 -29.35
CA MET A 625 29.93 10.93 -29.31
C MET A 625 30.56 11.29 -30.64
N GLN A 626 29.95 10.96 -31.79
CA GLN A 626 30.41 11.40 -33.11
C GLN A 626 30.44 12.94 -33.20
N TYR A 627 29.40 13.63 -32.71
CA TYR A 627 29.37 15.10 -32.67
C TYR A 627 30.42 15.66 -31.70
N VAL A 628 30.56 15.08 -30.50
CA VAL A 628 31.54 15.50 -29.50
C VAL A 628 32.97 15.35 -30.02
N ASP A 629 33.30 14.24 -30.67
CA ASP A 629 34.65 13.98 -31.20
C ASP A 629 34.95 14.82 -32.44
N ALA A 630 33.95 15.11 -33.27
CA ALA A 630 34.11 16.05 -34.40
C ALA A 630 34.40 17.46 -33.89
N ASP A 631 33.69 17.97 -32.89
CA ASP A 631 33.97 19.29 -32.31
C ASP A 631 35.35 19.36 -31.67
N LYS A 632 35.78 18.32 -30.93
CA LYS A 632 37.14 18.23 -30.37
C LYS A 632 38.24 18.32 -31.45
N ARG A 633 38.04 17.63 -32.59
CA ARG A 633 39.01 17.69 -33.73
C ARG A 633 39.06 19.09 -34.34
N LEU A 634 37.91 19.74 -34.53
CA LEU A 634 37.79 21.09 -35.07
C LEU A 634 38.48 22.12 -34.15
N ARG A 635 38.35 21.98 -32.84
CA ARG A 635 39.01 22.87 -31.87
C ARG A 635 40.51 22.62 -31.81
N GLY A 636 40.96 21.36 -31.84
CA GLY A 636 42.37 20.98 -31.89
C GLY A 636 43.08 21.55 -33.15
N SER A 637 42.43 21.44 -34.32
CA SER A 637 43.01 22.00 -35.57
C SER A 637 43.06 23.54 -35.58
N LYS A 638 42.14 24.23 -34.88
CA LYS A 638 42.18 25.70 -34.75
C LYS A 638 43.28 26.17 -33.80
N GLN A 639 43.66 25.39 -32.79
CA GLN A 639 44.80 25.71 -31.92
C GLN A 639 46.15 25.55 -32.61
N GLU A 640 46.30 24.56 -33.51
CA GLU A 640 47.54 24.37 -34.29
C GLU A 640 47.71 25.42 -35.40
N THR A 641 46.65 26.13 -35.81
CA THR A 641 46.71 27.15 -36.87
C THR A 641 46.89 28.59 -36.36
N LEU A 642 46.98 28.84 -35.06
CA LEU A 642 47.38 30.14 -34.51
C LEU A 642 48.90 30.24 -34.55
N PRO A 643 49.54 31.16 -35.37
CA PRO A 643 50.95 31.33 -35.35
C PRO A 643 51.38 31.87 -33.98
N GLU A 644 52.44 31.26 -33.41
CA GLU A 644 53.15 31.84 -32.27
C GLU A 644 53.45 33.32 -32.60
N ALA A 645 52.76 34.23 -31.94
CA ALA A 645 53.05 35.62 -31.97
C ALA A 645 54.44 35.79 -31.28
N GLU A 646 55.47 36.00 -32.06
CA GLU A 646 56.76 36.40 -31.61
C GLU A 646 56.63 37.53 -30.57
N ALA A 647 57.15 37.27 -29.36
CA ALA A 647 57.41 38.29 -28.37
C ALA A 647 58.94 38.55 -28.28
#